data_f58a1f06a2f7391f13336bdf1fb0b59f
#
_entry.id   f58a1f06a2f7391f13336bdf1fb0b59f
#
_cell.length_a   1.000
_cell.length_b   1.000
_cell.length_c   1.000
_cell.angle_alpha   90.00
_cell.angle_beta   90.00
_cell.angle_gamma   90.00
#
_symmetry.space_group_name_H-M   'P 1'
#
loop_
_entity.id
_entity.type
_entity.pdbx_description
1 polymer ?
#
loop_
_entity_poly.entity_id
_entity_poly.type
_entity_poly.pdbx_seq_one_letter_code
_entity_poly.pdbx_strand_id
1 'polypeptide(L)'
;MARSVPAHVTSGVSARLSAFVVERFPFALGVVQRALERCEPQPGDRESGGRVLADPPTRLEAFRKAFGQELRRQFGTDGVKDLPETTPGVSAEQRWESAVAELVDACDDVLAREVIASSITAEEKLEIMRGMVLMRALDNRLKQFYLQSEVKYGSAGIQGKGFRSLGQEAIYGAGIRLRRGAAYRDADGGWHGDMICPLIRDNALVLAMRLEPRTIRMILNAQMGKAGPPMDGKDIHVADIGWGIFPPTAPLGINPVNIAGVAMAFAREGSERVAVSLIGEGGASLGEWHEAINACAVRKLPAIFCVQNNQTALSTPVSDQSAVRVFADKAAGYGMPGITVDGTDPEAIAAAFTWASDRARSGKGPTLIELVAMRMCGHAHHDDMLYLGKEPPISWDCAPVGEGAYVDREQYEFWSRKDPIASYAAKLSNEGLMRTGDLETFKRDAEAMVEEEARAVIEAPWPEPPQAGVGVFANEPPRVHVEPLEPSERLKVELTPALPALDPGLPFDKKGTTFLEAVMAGVGDALRADPRVFVYGEDIGGQYGGAFLLLRPLLKEFGDRIINSPIAENAIFGIAVGAAIAGQRPIAEVQFNDFVATGFNQLVNNAAKQRYRWGASIPMVVRMPWGGLRHAGPYHSQNTEAWFYRTPGLKIVAPSTPQDARALMASAIADPDPVLYYEHIAMYRDPRIKQVLPSDAPSPIPLGKAALRRAGDDLAIVSYGAYVHVGMRVAERLAKDGIEASVLDLRSLVPLDKDALLAVARHCSKVLIVHEDTRTGGIGESLAAIIQEEAFESLDAPVRIVGALDTPVPYSPPLEEFFLPSEEQVERAARLLVAY
;
A
#
# COMPACT_ATOMS: atom_id res chain seq x y z
N MET A 1 26.19 -2.75 -52.62
CA MET A 1 25.32 -3.95 -52.70
C MET A 1 25.33 -4.62 -51.33
N ALA A 2 24.39 -4.28 -50.49
CA ALA A 2 24.20 -4.95 -49.22
C ALA A 2 23.49 -6.29 -49.48
N ARG A 3 24.16 -7.38 -49.25
CA ARG A 3 23.54 -8.71 -49.28
C ARG A 3 22.52 -8.76 -48.13
N SER A 4 21.25 -8.83 -48.46
CA SER A 4 20.19 -9.20 -47.53
C SER A 4 20.45 -10.62 -47.08
N VAL A 5 20.95 -10.76 -45.85
CA VAL A 5 20.98 -12.05 -45.15
C VAL A 5 19.53 -12.39 -44.79
N PRO A 6 18.99 -13.54 -45.22
CA PRO A 6 17.67 -13.96 -44.71
C PRO A 6 17.81 -14.14 -43.21
N ALA A 7 17.10 -13.34 -42.45
CA ALA A 7 17.07 -13.49 -40.98
C ALA A 7 16.41 -14.83 -40.65
N HIS A 8 17.19 -15.85 -40.35
CA HIS A 8 16.70 -17.02 -39.66
C HIS A 8 16.18 -16.57 -38.29
N VAL A 9 14.97 -16.97 -37.96
CA VAL A 9 14.36 -16.64 -36.66
C VAL A 9 15.32 -16.97 -35.50
N THR A 10 16.10 -18.04 -35.63
CA THR A 10 17.09 -18.48 -34.63
C THR A 10 18.32 -17.59 -34.57
N SER A 11 18.83 -17.04 -35.69
CA SER A 11 20.07 -16.24 -35.68
C SER A 11 19.94 -14.94 -34.89
N GLY A 12 18.79 -14.26 -34.95
CA GLY A 12 18.51 -13.08 -34.12
C GLY A 12 18.41 -13.41 -32.64
N VAL A 13 17.77 -14.52 -32.29
CA VAL A 13 17.63 -15.01 -30.91
C VAL A 13 18.97 -15.41 -30.33
N SER A 14 19.80 -16.16 -31.08
CA SER A 14 21.14 -16.57 -30.64
C SER A 14 22.05 -15.36 -30.36
N ALA A 15 21.96 -14.30 -31.18
CA ALA A 15 22.73 -13.07 -30.96
C ALA A 15 22.28 -12.36 -29.67
N ARG A 16 20.97 -12.24 -29.42
CA ARG A 16 20.42 -11.60 -28.20
C ARG A 16 20.75 -12.42 -26.96
N LEU A 17 20.64 -13.76 -27.02
CA LEU A 17 21.04 -14.64 -25.94
C LEU A 17 22.53 -14.51 -25.64
N SER A 18 23.39 -14.48 -26.65
CA SER A 18 24.84 -14.27 -26.48
C SER A 18 25.16 -12.92 -25.83
N ALA A 19 24.47 -11.84 -26.24
CA ALA A 19 24.60 -10.52 -25.61
C ALA A 19 24.21 -10.54 -24.14
N PHE A 20 23.08 -11.17 -23.80
CA PHE A 20 22.66 -11.36 -22.41
C PHE A 20 23.72 -12.12 -21.58
N VAL A 21 24.28 -13.19 -22.12
CA VAL A 21 25.33 -13.97 -21.44
C VAL A 21 26.60 -13.16 -21.24
N VAL A 22 27.00 -12.34 -22.22
CA VAL A 22 28.14 -11.41 -22.06
C VAL A 22 27.94 -10.44 -20.92
N GLU A 23 26.73 -9.94 -20.76
CA GLU A 23 26.40 -8.96 -19.69
C GLU A 23 26.32 -9.60 -18.30
N ARG A 24 25.77 -10.81 -18.20
CA ARG A 24 25.43 -11.43 -16.91
C ARG A 24 26.36 -12.56 -16.49
N PHE A 25 26.86 -13.35 -17.45
CA PHE A 25 27.65 -14.55 -17.24
C PHE A 25 28.84 -14.63 -18.22
N PRO A 26 29.69 -13.58 -18.30
CA PRO A 26 30.68 -13.45 -19.35
C PRO A 26 31.62 -14.68 -19.49
N PHE A 27 31.91 -15.35 -18.37
CA PHE A 27 32.76 -16.53 -18.37
C PHE A 27 32.07 -17.81 -18.94
N ALA A 28 30.74 -17.79 -19.05
CA ALA A 28 29.95 -18.89 -19.61
C ALA A 28 29.73 -18.78 -21.13
N LEU A 29 30.12 -17.67 -21.78
CA LEU A 29 29.85 -17.42 -23.19
C LEU A 29 30.28 -18.56 -24.10
N GLY A 30 31.50 -19.09 -23.92
CA GLY A 30 31.99 -20.18 -24.76
C GLY A 30 31.19 -21.48 -24.60
N VAL A 31 30.66 -21.76 -23.41
CA VAL A 31 29.79 -22.93 -23.16
C VAL A 31 28.45 -22.74 -23.83
N VAL A 32 27.85 -21.55 -23.68
CA VAL A 32 26.57 -21.20 -24.27
C VAL A 32 26.65 -21.24 -25.80
N GLN A 33 27.70 -20.69 -26.40
CA GLN A 33 27.90 -20.73 -27.86
C GLN A 33 28.00 -22.16 -28.40
N ARG A 34 28.74 -23.05 -27.73
CA ARG A 34 28.78 -24.46 -28.14
C ARG A 34 27.43 -25.17 -28.02
N ALA A 35 26.62 -24.81 -27.02
CA ALA A 35 25.28 -25.34 -26.90
C ALA A 35 24.38 -24.83 -28.03
N LEU A 36 24.46 -23.53 -28.38
CA LEU A 36 23.75 -22.93 -29.51
C LEU A 36 24.10 -23.63 -30.83
N GLU A 37 25.41 -23.79 -31.16
CA GLU A 37 25.87 -24.44 -32.37
C GLU A 37 25.33 -25.87 -32.55
N ARG A 38 25.12 -26.60 -31.44
CA ARG A 38 24.56 -27.95 -31.47
C ARG A 38 23.05 -28.00 -31.60
N CYS A 39 22.36 -26.94 -31.21
CA CYS A 39 20.90 -26.86 -31.25
C CYS A 39 20.39 -26.10 -32.47
N GLU A 40 21.25 -25.31 -33.16
CA GLU A 40 20.84 -24.63 -34.39
C GLU A 40 20.63 -25.66 -35.52
N PRO A 41 19.52 -25.52 -36.28
CA PRO A 41 19.30 -26.39 -37.46
C PRO A 41 20.46 -26.28 -38.44
N GLN A 42 21.08 -27.41 -38.79
CA GLN A 42 22.16 -27.42 -39.76
C GLN A 42 21.64 -27.03 -41.16
N PRO A 43 22.44 -26.33 -41.98
CA PRO A 43 22.02 -25.89 -43.34
C PRO A 43 21.57 -27.02 -44.27
N GLY A 44 21.76 -28.28 -43.87
CA GLY A 44 21.38 -29.48 -44.64
C GLY A 44 20.05 -30.12 -44.23
N ASP A 45 19.40 -29.68 -43.10
CA ASP A 45 18.14 -30.27 -42.62
C ASP A 45 16.93 -29.73 -43.41
N ARG A 46 17.11 -29.31 -44.63
CA ARG A 46 16.05 -28.97 -45.57
C ARG A 46 15.34 -30.25 -46.06
N GLU A 47 14.28 -30.60 -45.42
CA GLU A 47 13.09 -31.25 -45.88
C GLU A 47 13.17 -32.27 -47.01
N SER A 48 13.21 -33.52 -46.63
CA SER A 48 12.62 -34.58 -47.40
C SER A 48 11.25 -34.94 -46.78
N GLY A 49 10.19 -34.44 -47.41
CA GLY A 49 8.79 -34.84 -47.14
C GLY A 49 7.90 -33.71 -46.64
N GLY A 50 6.95 -33.27 -47.40
CA GLY A 50 5.96 -32.19 -47.23
C GLY A 50 5.20 -32.08 -45.92
N ARG A 51 5.90 -31.83 -44.83
CA ARG A 51 5.35 -31.43 -43.56
C ARG A 51 5.17 -29.91 -43.56
N VAL A 52 3.98 -29.45 -43.22
CA VAL A 52 3.71 -28.06 -42.90
C VAL A 52 4.70 -27.59 -41.84
N LEU A 53 5.52 -26.60 -42.15
CA LEU A 53 6.44 -25.99 -41.19
C LEU A 53 5.66 -25.56 -39.97
N ALA A 54 6.08 -26.01 -38.78
CA ALA A 54 5.52 -25.51 -37.55
C ALA A 54 5.66 -23.97 -37.49
N ASP A 55 4.72 -23.28 -36.89
CA ASP A 55 4.72 -21.82 -36.71
C ASP A 55 5.96 -21.37 -35.90
N PRO A 56 6.34 -20.08 -35.99
CA PRO A 56 7.53 -19.56 -35.30
C PRO A 56 7.55 -19.81 -33.79
N PRO A 57 6.46 -19.62 -33.01
CA PRO A 57 6.44 -19.94 -31.59
C PRO A 57 6.73 -21.41 -31.27
N THR A 58 6.12 -22.34 -32.01
CA THR A 58 6.35 -23.79 -31.82
C THR A 58 7.80 -24.17 -32.08
N ARG A 59 8.43 -23.58 -33.08
CA ARG A 59 9.86 -23.83 -33.40
C ARG A 59 10.77 -23.28 -32.32
N LEU A 60 10.53 -22.08 -31.84
CA LEU A 60 11.28 -21.46 -30.76
C LEU A 60 11.15 -22.23 -29.45
N GLU A 61 9.96 -22.72 -29.13
CA GLU A 61 9.72 -23.52 -27.93
C GLU A 61 10.48 -24.86 -28.00
N ALA A 62 10.51 -25.51 -29.17
CA ALA A 62 11.31 -26.74 -29.39
C ALA A 62 12.81 -26.45 -29.22
N PHE A 63 13.29 -25.34 -29.81
CA PHE A 63 14.68 -24.88 -29.66
C PHE A 63 15.05 -24.59 -28.20
N ARG A 64 14.18 -23.85 -27.45
CA ARG A 64 14.34 -23.55 -26.02
C ARG A 64 14.57 -24.82 -25.20
N LYS A 65 13.72 -25.84 -25.38
CA LYS A 65 13.82 -27.13 -24.68
C LYS A 65 15.10 -27.87 -25.00
N ALA A 66 15.46 -27.94 -26.28
CA ALA A 66 16.67 -28.61 -26.71
C ALA A 66 17.93 -27.90 -26.18
N PHE A 67 17.97 -26.59 -26.26
CA PHE A 67 19.06 -25.76 -25.77
C PHE A 67 19.28 -25.90 -24.26
N GLY A 68 18.21 -25.81 -23.43
CA GLY A 68 18.32 -25.97 -21.98
C GLY A 68 18.89 -27.34 -21.58
N GLN A 69 18.48 -28.42 -22.26
CA GLN A 69 19.03 -29.77 -22.04
C GLN A 69 20.51 -29.85 -22.45
N GLU A 70 20.86 -29.33 -23.62
CA GLU A 70 22.26 -29.35 -24.11
C GLU A 70 23.15 -28.48 -23.23
N LEU A 71 22.70 -27.30 -22.81
CA LEU A 71 23.48 -26.41 -21.95
C LEU A 71 23.80 -27.09 -20.60
N ARG A 72 22.83 -27.74 -19.96
CA ARG A 72 23.07 -28.53 -18.74
C ARG A 72 24.08 -29.61 -18.97
N ARG A 73 24.04 -30.32 -20.10
CA ARG A 73 24.96 -31.41 -20.47
C ARG A 73 26.40 -30.94 -20.64
N GLN A 74 26.62 -29.65 -20.97
CA GLN A 74 27.97 -29.08 -21.15
C GLN A 74 28.72 -28.89 -19.81
N PHE A 75 28.02 -28.88 -18.67
CA PHE A 75 28.63 -28.69 -17.36
C PHE A 75 28.86 -30.04 -16.67
N GLY A 76 30.16 -30.40 -16.52
CA GLY A 76 30.54 -31.56 -15.71
C GLY A 76 30.91 -31.16 -14.27
N THR A 77 31.03 -32.14 -13.39
CA THR A 77 31.38 -31.93 -11.96
C THR A 77 32.87 -32.19 -11.67
N ASP A 78 33.69 -32.60 -12.65
CA ASP A 78 35.05 -33.08 -12.41
C ASP A 78 35.98 -32.01 -11.81
N GLY A 79 35.77 -30.74 -12.06
CA GLY A 79 36.59 -29.64 -11.52
C GLY A 79 36.19 -29.15 -10.13
N VAL A 80 35.16 -29.73 -9.50
CA VAL A 80 34.55 -29.19 -8.25
C VAL A 80 34.88 -30.06 -7.03
N LYS A 81 35.34 -31.29 -7.24
CA LYS A 81 35.52 -32.30 -6.17
C LYS A 81 36.56 -31.92 -5.10
N ASP A 82 37.51 -31.09 -5.45
CA ASP A 82 38.60 -30.68 -4.54
C ASP A 82 38.48 -29.26 -4.03
N LEU A 83 37.31 -28.58 -4.28
CA LEU A 83 37.09 -27.24 -3.78
C LEU A 83 36.66 -27.26 -2.32
N PRO A 84 37.20 -26.36 -1.49
CA PRO A 84 36.84 -26.31 -0.06
C PRO A 84 35.35 -25.87 0.12
N GLU A 85 34.73 -26.46 1.12
CA GLU A 85 33.41 -26.04 1.57
C GLU A 85 33.51 -24.68 2.30
N THR A 86 32.77 -23.68 1.85
CA THR A 86 32.75 -22.32 2.43
C THR A 86 31.49 -22.04 3.23
N THR A 87 30.47 -22.88 3.06
CA THR A 87 29.19 -22.74 3.78
C THR A 87 28.89 -24.05 4.51
N PRO A 88 28.70 -24.05 5.83
CA PRO A 88 28.37 -25.26 6.58
C PRO A 88 27.13 -25.98 6.01
N GLY A 89 27.27 -27.28 5.74
CA GLY A 89 26.19 -28.13 5.22
C GLY A 89 25.88 -27.94 3.73
N VAL A 90 26.67 -27.16 3.00
CA VAL A 90 26.54 -26.98 1.54
C VAL A 90 27.85 -27.36 0.87
N SER A 91 27.85 -28.47 0.17
CA SER A 91 29.07 -28.97 -0.53
C SER A 91 29.41 -28.07 -1.73
N ALA A 92 30.68 -28.14 -2.17
CA ALA A 92 31.14 -27.46 -3.38
C ALA A 92 30.35 -27.92 -4.62
N GLU A 93 29.96 -29.21 -4.66
CA GLU A 93 29.15 -29.78 -5.72
C GLU A 93 27.73 -29.16 -5.75
N GLN A 94 27.07 -29.05 -4.59
CA GLN A 94 25.77 -28.40 -4.48
C GLN A 94 25.81 -26.93 -4.91
N ARG A 95 26.90 -26.20 -4.56
CA ARG A 95 27.08 -24.79 -5.02
C ARG A 95 27.25 -24.72 -6.53
N TRP A 96 28.01 -25.66 -7.10
CA TRP A 96 28.19 -25.75 -8.55
C TRP A 96 26.89 -26.07 -9.26
N GLU A 97 26.16 -27.08 -8.81
CA GLU A 97 24.82 -27.40 -9.35
C GLU A 97 23.86 -26.21 -9.29
N SER A 98 23.88 -25.47 -8.19
CA SER A 98 23.07 -24.25 -8.04
C SER A 98 23.47 -23.16 -9.03
N ALA A 99 24.77 -22.92 -9.23
CA ALA A 99 25.27 -21.93 -10.18
C ALA A 99 24.96 -22.32 -11.63
N VAL A 100 25.08 -23.60 -11.97
CA VAL A 100 24.69 -24.13 -13.30
C VAL A 100 23.18 -23.98 -13.50
N ALA A 101 22.35 -24.30 -12.49
CA ALA A 101 20.93 -24.15 -12.57
C ALA A 101 20.54 -22.66 -12.79
N GLU A 102 21.16 -21.73 -12.05
CA GLU A 102 20.96 -20.29 -12.22
C GLU A 102 21.24 -19.83 -13.66
N LEU A 103 22.38 -20.23 -14.23
CA LEU A 103 22.71 -19.88 -15.63
C LEU A 103 21.70 -20.46 -16.62
N VAL A 104 21.38 -21.76 -16.47
CA VAL A 104 20.41 -22.43 -17.37
C VAL A 104 19.04 -21.79 -17.29
N ASP A 105 18.56 -21.53 -16.10
CA ASP A 105 17.25 -20.93 -15.86
C ASP A 105 17.22 -19.49 -16.39
N ALA A 106 18.29 -18.71 -16.22
CA ALA A 106 18.38 -17.36 -16.77
C ALA A 106 18.39 -17.36 -18.32
N CYS A 107 19.08 -18.30 -18.95
CA CYS A 107 19.03 -18.47 -20.41
C CYS A 107 17.64 -18.94 -20.89
N ASP A 108 17.00 -19.84 -20.16
CA ASP A 108 15.66 -20.32 -20.45
C ASP A 108 14.63 -19.18 -20.37
N ASP A 109 14.75 -18.31 -19.37
CA ASP A 109 13.91 -17.14 -19.20
C ASP A 109 14.03 -16.13 -20.36
N VAL A 110 15.23 -15.95 -20.94
CA VAL A 110 15.41 -15.14 -22.16
C VAL A 110 14.67 -15.77 -23.33
N LEU A 111 14.89 -17.08 -23.54
CA LEU A 111 14.25 -17.80 -24.66
C LEU A 111 12.72 -17.87 -24.48
N ALA A 112 12.22 -18.01 -23.28
CA ALA A 112 10.78 -17.97 -22.99
C ALA A 112 10.15 -16.65 -23.43
N ARG A 113 10.79 -15.51 -23.16
CA ARG A 113 10.31 -14.20 -23.63
C ARG A 113 10.31 -14.08 -25.16
N GLU A 114 11.33 -14.65 -25.83
CA GLU A 114 11.36 -14.70 -27.29
C GLU A 114 10.20 -15.53 -27.87
N VAL A 115 9.87 -16.66 -27.26
CA VAL A 115 8.70 -17.48 -27.63
C VAL A 115 7.42 -16.66 -27.48
N ILE A 116 7.23 -15.98 -26.33
CA ILE A 116 6.06 -15.16 -26.05
C ILE A 116 5.97 -14.02 -27.07
N ALA A 117 7.06 -13.28 -27.31
CA ALA A 117 7.09 -12.18 -28.28
C ALA A 117 6.66 -12.66 -29.67
N SER A 118 7.14 -13.83 -30.10
CA SER A 118 6.76 -14.40 -31.39
C SER A 118 5.31 -14.90 -31.46
N SER A 119 4.64 -15.05 -30.33
CA SER A 119 3.24 -15.50 -30.22
C SER A 119 2.23 -14.36 -30.17
N ILE A 120 2.67 -13.08 -30.14
CA ILE A 120 1.79 -11.92 -30.13
C ILE A 120 1.04 -11.86 -31.47
N THR A 121 -0.28 -11.93 -31.40
CA THR A 121 -1.13 -11.99 -32.59
C THR A 121 -1.25 -10.65 -33.31
N ALA A 122 -1.66 -10.66 -34.56
CA ALA A 122 -1.91 -9.44 -35.32
C ALA A 122 -2.99 -8.55 -34.67
N GLU A 123 -3.98 -9.17 -34.05
CA GLU A 123 -5.06 -8.46 -33.33
C GLU A 123 -4.50 -7.75 -32.08
N GLU A 124 -3.71 -8.45 -31.26
CA GLU A 124 -3.03 -7.87 -30.09
C GLU A 124 -2.10 -6.70 -30.49
N LYS A 125 -1.34 -6.86 -31.60
CA LYS A 125 -0.48 -5.79 -32.12
C LYS A 125 -1.26 -4.55 -32.55
N LEU A 126 -2.38 -4.71 -33.25
CA LEU A 126 -3.24 -3.60 -33.62
C LEU A 126 -3.96 -2.98 -32.42
N GLU A 127 -4.34 -3.76 -31.43
CA GLU A 127 -4.88 -3.24 -30.17
C GLU A 127 -3.85 -2.35 -29.45
N ILE A 128 -2.62 -2.83 -29.31
CA ILE A 128 -1.49 -2.06 -28.73
C ILE A 128 -1.33 -0.72 -29.47
N MET A 129 -1.30 -0.75 -30.79
CA MET A 129 -1.16 0.46 -31.60
C MET A 129 -2.27 1.47 -31.34
N ARG A 130 -3.53 1.03 -31.35
CA ARG A 130 -4.69 1.89 -31.08
C ARG A 130 -4.65 2.43 -29.65
N GLY A 131 -4.26 1.60 -28.68
CA GLY A 131 -4.15 2.00 -27.27
C GLY A 131 -3.08 3.07 -27.03
N MET A 132 -1.92 2.95 -27.65
CA MET A 132 -0.87 3.98 -27.58
C MET A 132 -1.31 5.30 -28.22
N VAL A 133 -1.97 5.23 -29.39
CA VAL A 133 -2.53 6.42 -30.06
C VAL A 133 -3.60 7.08 -29.21
N LEU A 134 -4.49 6.30 -28.60
CA LEU A 134 -5.52 6.81 -27.69
C LEU A 134 -4.91 7.52 -26.48
N MET A 135 -3.83 6.95 -25.93
CA MET A 135 -3.13 7.58 -24.80
C MET A 135 -2.54 8.94 -25.16
N ARG A 136 -1.89 9.05 -26.34
CA ARG A 136 -1.33 10.32 -26.77
C ARG A 136 -2.42 11.36 -27.06
N ALA A 137 -3.55 10.95 -27.63
CA ALA A 137 -4.70 11.84 -27.83
C ALA A 137 -5.24 12.36 -26.48
N LEU A 138 -5.31 11.49 -25.46
CA LEU A 138 -5.70 11.86 -24.11
C LEU A 138 -4.71 12.85 -23.47
N ASP A 139 -3.41 12.61 -23.58
CA ASP A 139 -2.36 13.51 -23.09
C ASP A 139 -2.43 14.90 -23.75
N ASN A 140 -2.66 14.93 -25.06
CA ASN A 140 -2.83 16.17 -25.82
C ASN A 140 -4.09 16.93 -25.36
N ARG A 141 -5.18 16.23 -25.07
CA ARG A 141 -6.42 16.86 -24.58
C ARG A 141 -6.28 17.39 -23.16
N LEU A 142 -5.57 16.68 -22.27
CA LEU A 142 -5.20 17.16 -20.93
C LEU A 142 -4.35 18.43 -21.01
N LYS A 143 -3.38 18.47 -21.93
CA LYS A 143 -2.57 19.69 -22.16
C LYS A 143 -3.42 20.85 -22.68
N GLN A 144 -4.42 20.58 -23.50
CA GLN A 144 -5.35 21.60 -23.98
C GLN A 144 -6.19 22.17 -22.83
N PHE A 145 -6.70 21.33 -21.91
CA PHE A 145 -7.38 21.81 -20.71
C PHE A 145 -6.51 22.76 -19.90
N TYR A 146 -5.22 22.40 -19.73
CA TYR A 146 -4.26 23.23 -19.01
C TYR A 146 -4.03 24.58 -19.69
N LEU A 147 -3.80 24.61 -21.00
CA LEU A 147 -3.47 25.82 -21.72
C LEU A 147 -4.68 26.75 -21.93
N GLN A 148 -5.86 26.19 -22.19
CA GLN A 148 -7.05 26.96 -22.57
C GLN A 148 -7.99 27.23 -21.40
N SER A 149 -7.77 26.58 -20.24
CA SER A 149 -8.62 26.72 -19.05
C SER A 149 -10.12 26.56 -19.36
N GLU A 150 -10.46 25.54 -20.17
CA GLU A 150 -11.84 25.30 -20.64
C GLU A 150 -12.77 24.87 -19.49
N VAL A 151 -12.24 24.16 -18.50
CA VAL A 151 -12.97 23.76 -17.29
C VAL A 151 -13.01 24.96 -16.34
N LYS A 152 -14.20 25.38 -15.90
CA LYS A 152 -14.38 26.59 -15.09
C LYS A 152 -15.12 26.29 -13.79
N TYR A 153 -14.68 26.92 -12.70
CA TYR A 153 -15.41 27.00 -11.44
C TYR A 153 -15.80 28.47 -11.20
N GLY A 154 -17.07 28.79 -11.38
CA GLY A 154 -17.51 30.21 -11.49
C GLY A 154 -16.86 30.90 -12.70
N SER A 155 -16.13 31.98 -12.44
CA SER A 155 -15.37 32.71 -13.47
C SER A 155 -13.91 32.26 -13.60
N ALA A 156 -13.40 31.42 -12.66
CA ALA A 156 -12.02 30.96 -12.65
C ALA A 156 -11.81 29.73 -13.52
N GLY A 157 -10.81 29.76 -14.40
CA GLY A 157 -10.38 28.60 -15.15
C GLY A 157 -9.60 27.62 -14.28
N ILE A 158 -9.94 26.34 -14.35
CA ILE A 158 -9.25 25.26 -13.65
C ILE A 158 -8.31 24.57 -14.65
N GLN A 159 -7.02 24.59 -14.34
CA GLN A 159 -6.00 24.02 -15.20
C GLN A 159 -5.73 22.54 -14.91
N GLY A 160 -6.06 22.05 -13.69
CA GLY A 160 -5.64 20.75 -13.22
C GLY A 160 -4.11 20.67 -13.01
N LYS A 161 -3.60 19.50 -12.61
CA LYS A 161 -2.15 19.29 -12.52
C LYS A 161 -1.55 18.70 -13.78
N GLY A 162 -2.25 17.82 -14.46
CA GLY A 162 -1.90 17.19 -15.73
C GLY A 162 -0.51 16.55 -15.75
N PHE A 163 -0.49 15.23 -15.80
CA PHE A 163 0.71 14.42 -15.96
C PHE A 163 0.57 13.65 -17.26
N ARG A 164 1.57 13.75 -18.14
CA ARG A 164 1.56 13.11 -19.45
C ARG A 164 2.52 11.94 -19.52
N SER A 165 2.21 10.98 -20.37
CA SER A 165 3.01 9.79 -20.65
C SER A 165 3.84 9.89 -21.92
N LEU A 166 4.01 11.09 -22.50
CA LEU A 166 4.69 11.32 -23.76
C LEU A 166 6.06 10.61 -23.80
N GLY A 167 6.22 9.70 -24.76
CA GLY A 167 7.40 8.84 -24.91
C GLY A 167 7.34 7.51 -24.14
N GLN A 168 6.30 7.29 -23.30
CA GLN A 168 6.12 6.09 -22.46
C GLN A 168 4.81 5.33 -22.75
N GLU A 169 4.12 5.66 -23.85
CA GLU A 169 2.83 5.04 -24.20
C GLU A 169 2.91 3.53 -24.44
N ALA A 170 4.11 3.02 -24.74
CA ALA A 170 4.36 1.59 -24.94
C ALA A 170 4.02 0.71 -23.73
N ILE A 171 3.88 1.30 -22.52
CA ILE A 171 3.42 0.61 -21.30
C ILE A 171 2.02 -0.05 -21.50
N TYR A 172 1.25 0.36 -22.51
CA TYR A 172 0.01 -0.33 -22.90
C TYR A 172 0.24 -1.83 -23.09
N GLY A 173 1.38 -2.21 -23.68
CA GLY A 173 1.76 -3.61 -23.87
C GLY A 173 1.81 -4.45 -22.60
N ALA A 174 2.08 -3.83 -21.45
CA ALA A 174 2.13 -4.56 -20.17
C ALA A 174 0.78 -5.19 -19.80
N GLY A 175 -0.33 -4.56 -20.21
CA GLY A 175 -1.68 -5.04 -19.89
C GLY A 175 -2.20 -6.11 -20.85
N ILE A 176 -1.59 -6.30 -22.03
CA ILE A 176 -2.24 -7.01 -23.16
C ILE A 176 -2.61 -8.48 -22.84
N ARG A 177 -1.81 -9.15 -22.01
CA ARG A 177 -2.03 -10.53 -21.59
C ARG A 177 -2.20 -10.72 -20.07
N LEU A 178 -2.42 -9.62 -19.33
CA LEU A 178 -2.96 -9.72 -17.98
C LEU A 178 -4.40 -10.25 -18.03
N ARG A 179 -4.85 -10.90 -16.96
CA ARG A 179 -6.26 -11.27 -16.77
C ARG A 179 -7.07 -9.99 -16.55
N ARG A 180 -7.63 -9.44 -17.63
CA ARG A 180 -8.26 -8.12 -17.71
C ARG A 180 -9.59 -8.14 -18.47
N GLY A 181 -10.31 -7.05 -18.42
CA GLY A 181 -11.54 -6.84 -19.16
C GLY A 181 -12.76 -7.55 -18.53
N ALA A 182 -13.91 -7.42 -19.20
CA ALA A 182 -15.20 -7.87 -18.69
C ALA A 182 -15.28 -9.39 -18.39
N ALA A 183 -14.44 -10.20 -19.04
CA ALA A 183 -14.40 -11.66 -18.81
C ALA A 183 -13.98 -12.06 -17.39
N TYR A 184 -13.34 -11.14 -16.65
CA TYR A 184 -12.90 -11.37 -15.28
C TYR A 184 -13.72 -10.60 -14.24
N ARG A 185 -14.94 -10.20 -14.63
CA ARG A 185 -15.86 -9.48 -13.75
C ARG A 185 -17.18 -10.23 -13.61
N ASP A 186 -17.62 -10.43 -12.36
CA ASP A 186 -18.91 -11.01 -12.04
C ASP A 186 -20.08 -10.07 -12.36
N ALA A 187 -21.29 -10.64 -12.43
CA ALA A 187 -22.53 -9.88 -12.55
C ALA A 187 -22.72 -8.90 -11.39
N ASP A 188 -22.27 -9.25 -10.19
CA ASP A 188 -22.33 -8.42 -8.98
C ASP A 188 -21.18 -7.39 -8.88
N GLY A 189 -20.32 -7.35 -9.90
CA GLY A 189 -19.19 -6.41 -9.96
C GLY A 189 -17.91 -6.86 -9.28
N GLY A 190 -17.85 -8.08 -8.77
CA GLY A 190 -16.65 -8.72 -8.21
C GLY A 190 -15.55 -8.86 -9.28
N TRP A 191 -14.29 -8.65 -8.88
CA TRP A 191 -13.15 -8.72 -9.78
C TRP A 191 -12.28 -9.95 -9.51
N HIS A 192 -12.05 -10.76 -10.53
CA HIS A 192 -11.26 -12.01 -10.48
C HIS A 192 -10.03 -11.99 -11.38
N GLY A 193 -9.76 -10.88 -12.03
CA GLY A 193 -8.57 -10.65 -12.85
C GLY A 193 -7.34 -10.22 -12.04
N ASP A 194 -6.25 -9.96 -12.76
CA ASP A 194 -5.03 -9.40 -12.17
C ASP A 194 -5.27 -7.96 -11.68
N MET A 195 -4.43 -7.49 -10.77
CA MET A 195 -4.51 -6.12 -10.26
C MET A 195 -3.24 -5.33 -10.56
N ILE A 196 -3.41 -4.09 -11.00
CA ILE A 196 -2.32 -3.15 -11.24
C ILE A 196 -2.39 -1.97 -10.27
N CYS A 197 -1.25 -1.46 -9.84
CA CYS A 197 -1.11 -0.12 -9.25
C CYS A 197 -0.23 0.73 -10.18
N PRO A 198 -0.83 1.51 -11.09
CA PRO A 198 -0.11 2.32 -12.06
C PRO A 198 0.52 3.55 -11.40
N LEU A 199 1.46 4.22 -12.07
CA LEU A 199 1.78 5.61 -11.74
C LEU A 199 0.73 6.55 -12.34
N ILE A 200 0.70 7.80 -11.90
CA ILE A 200 -0.25 8.81 -12.40
C ILE A 200 -0.11 9.05 -13.91
N ARG A 201 1.06 8.73 -14.50
CA ARG A 201 1.32 8.85 -15.94
C ARG A 201 1.12 7.55 -16.72
N ASP A 202 0.77 6.43 -16.05
CA ASP A 202 0.60 5.13 -16.70
C ASP A 202 -0.85 4.88 -17.16
N ASN A 203 -1.54 5.94 -17.57
CA ASN A 203 -2.91 5.83 -18.03
C ASN A 203 -3.07 4.92 -19.27
N ALA A 204 -2.00 4.70 -20.05
CA ALA A 204 -2.00 3.70 -21.11
C ALA A 204 -2.24 2.28 -20.57
N LEU A 205 -1.64 1.92 -19.42
CA LEU A 205 -1.90 0.64 -18.76
C LEU A 205 -3.32 0.59 -18.16
N VAL A 206 -3.83 1.71 -17.62
CA VAL A 206 -5.23 1.83 -17.16
C VAL A 206 -6.21 1.58 -18.32
N LEU A 207 -5.95 2.18 -19.49
CA LEU A 207 -6.74 1.94 -20.71
C LEU A 207 -6.63 0.49 -21.19
N ALA A 208 -5.47 -0.15 -21.06
CA ALA A 208 -5.30 -1.55 -21.40
C ALA A 208 -6.13 -2.48 -20.49
N MET A 209 -6.24 -2.18 -19.19
CA MET A 209 -7.09 -2.95 -18.27
C MET A 209 -8.58 -2.82 -18.61
N ARG A 210 -9.00 -1.64 -19.06
CA ARG A 210 -10.40 -1.34 -19.37
C ARG A 210 -10.49 -0.38 -20.56
N LEU A 211 -10.56 -0.93 -21.77
CA LEU A 211 -10.66 -0.14 -23.01
C LEU A 211 -12.13 0.25 -23.27
N GLU A 212 -12.59 1.31 -22.62
CA GLU A 212 -13.94 1.88 -22.78
C GLU A 212 -13.89 3.41 -22.72
N PRO A 213 -14.79 4.14 -23.44
CA PRO A 213 -14.87 5.61 -23.38
C PRO A 213 -15.01 6.13 -21.94
N ARG A 214 -15.77 5.43 -21.09
CA ARG A 214 -15.94 5.77 -19.68
C ARG A 214 -14.60 5.85 -18.91
N THR A 215 -13.59 5.07 -19.30
CA THR A 215 -12.25 5.13 -18.65
C THR A 215 -11.56 6.45 -18.96
N ILE A 216 -11.72 6.97 -20.19
CA ILE A 216 -11.22 8.29 -20.57
C ILE A 216 -11.89 9.35 -19.71
N ARG A 217 -13.23 9.32 -19.60
CA ARG A 217 -14.00 10.27 -18.76
C ARG A 217 -13.54 10.21 -17.31
N MET A 218 -13.33 9.03 -16.75
CA MET A 218 -12.85 8.83 -15.35
C MET A 218 -11.49 9.49 -15.14
N ILE A 219 -10.55 9.30 -16.07
CA ILE A 219 -9.22 9.94 -15.99
C ILE A 219 -9.34 11.46 -16.05
N LEU A 220 -10.10 11.99 -17.02
CA LEU A 220 -10.28 13.43 -17.18
C LEU A 220 -11.03 14.06 -16.00
N ASN A 221 -12.08 13.42 -15.48
CA ASN A 221 -12.80 13.89 -14.29
C ASN A 221 -11.88 13.99 -13.08
N ALA A 222 -11.08 12.95 -12.81
CA ALA A 222 -10.13 12.95 -11.70
C ALA A 222 -9.12 14.10 -11.83
N GLN A 223 -8.53 14.27 -13.00
CA GLN A 223 -7.57 15.35 -13.27
C GLN A 223 -8.16 16.76 -13.14
N MET A 224 -9.44 16.93 -13.45
CA MET A 224 -10.14 18.21 -13.38
C MET A 224 -10.91 18.43 -12.08
N GLY A 225 -10.92 17.46 -11.16
CA GLY A 225 -11.62 17.53 -9.88
C GLY A 225 -13.15 17.58 -10.00
N LYS A 226 -13.71 17.01 -11.07
CA LYS A 226 -15.15 16.94 -11.31
C LYS A 226 -15.83 15.85 -10.50
N ALA A 227 -17.15 16.00 -10.29
CA ALA A 227 -17.97 14.94 -9.69
C ALA A 227 -17.94 13.69 -10.59
N GLY A 228 -17.89 12.54 -9.96
CA GLY A 228 -17.91 11.24 -10.63
C GLY A 228 -17.03 10.20 -9.93
N PRO A 229 -17.53 8.95 -9.89
CA PRO A 229 -16.81 7.88 -9.24
C PRO A 229 -15.50 7.53 -9.96
N PRO A 230 -14.52 6.97 -9.22
CA PRO A 230 -14.57 6.70 -7.80
C PRO A 230 -14.10 7.86 -6.92
N MET A 231 -13.38 8.85 -7.47
CA MET A 231 -12.71 9.91 -6.69
C MET A 231 -13.65 11.07 -6.28
N ASP A 232 -14.65 11.34 -7.06
CA ASP A 232 -15.69 12.34 -6.80
C ASP A 232 -15.13 13.71 -6.40
N GLY A 233 -14.07 14.13 -7.10
CA GLY A 233 -13.36 15.38 -6.86
C GLY A 233 -12.41 15.40 -5.65
N LYS A 234 -12.31 14.31 -4.87
CA LYS A 234 -11.47 14.24 -3.68
C LYS A 234 -10.01 13.94 -3.95
N ASP A 235 -9.70 13.35 -5.11
CA ASP A 235 -8.33 13.02 -5.51
C ASP A 235 -8.18 13.07 -7.04
N ILE A 236 -6.95 13.32 -7.48
CA ILE A 236 -6.58 13.39 -8.90
C ILE A 236 -6.20 12.02 -9.50
N HIS A 237 -5.99 11.01 -8.67
CA HIS A 237 -5.57 9.68 -9.11
C HIS A 237 -6.77 8.85 -9.58
N VAL A 238 -6.50 7.87 -10.43
CA VAL A 238 -7.51 6.98 -10.97
C VAL A 238 -7.52 5.66 -10.21
N ALA A 239 -8.70 5.19 -9.83
CA ALA A 239 -8.92 3.88 -9.25
C ALA A 239 -10.18 3.24 -9.84
N ASP A 240 -10.16 1.95 -10.03
CA ASP A 240 -11.35 1.14 -10.25
C ASP A 240 -11.04 -0.31 -9.86
N ILE A 241 -11.20 -0.63 -8.57
CA ILE A 241 -10.92 -1.97 -8.04
C ILE A 241 -11.80 -3.02 -8.73
N GLY A 242 -13.03 -2.67 -9.11
CA GLY A 242 -13.92 -3.54 -9.89
C GLY A 242 -13.42 -3.85 -11.31
N TRP A 243 -12.27 -3.27 -11.70
CA TRP A 243 -11.54 -3.54 -12.94
C TRP A 243 -10.05 -3.79 -12.71
N GLY A 244 -9.67 -4.10 -11.47
CA GLY A 244 -8.29 -4.42 -11.12
C GLY A 244 -7.33 -3.24 -11.12
N ILE A 245 -7.83 -2.01 -11.03
CA ILE A 245 -7.02 -0.79 -11.01
C ILE A 245 -6.97 -0.25 -9.59
N PHE A 246 -5.84 -0.46 -8.93
CA PHE A 246 -5.57 0.05 -7.59
C PHE A 246 -5.10 1.50 -7.65
N PRO A 247 -5.60 2.41 -6.78
CA PRO A 247 -5.27 3.82 -6.85
C PRO A 247 -3.81 4.08 -6.43
N PRO A 248 -3.01 4.74 -7.28
CA PRO A 248 -1.69 5.21 -6.88
C PRO A 248 -1.81 6.35 -5.86
N THR A 249 -0.68 6.67 -5.23
CA THR A 249 -0.55 7.74 -4.24
C THR A 249 0.64 8.64 -4.57
N ALA A 250 0.59 9.91 -4.11
CA ALA A 250 1.73 10.81 -4.22
C ALA A 250 2.91 10.41 -3.33
N PRO A 251 2.72 9.92 -2.07
CA PRO A 251 3.79 9.25 -1.33
C PRO A 251 4.08 7.87 -1.95
N LEU A 252 5.03 7.80 -2.89
CA LEU A 252 5.24 6.68 -3.81
C LEU A 252 5.55 5.33 -3.12
N GLY A 253 6.14 5.34 -1.93
CA GLY A 253 6.43 4.13 -1.15
C GLY A 253 5.19 3.32 -0.74
N ILE A 254 3.99 3.93 -0.76
CA ILE A 254 2.73 3.28 -0.45
C ILE A 254 2.35 2.22 -1.50
N ASN A 255 2.58 2.51 -2.78
CA ASN A 255 2.14 1.65 -3.88
C ASN A 255 2.73 0.22 -3.80
N PRO A 256 4.06 0.02 -3.65
CA PRO A 256 4.63 -1.32 -3.63
C PRO A 256 4.21 -2.15 -2.41
N VAL A 257 4.09 -1.55 -1.22
CA VAL A 257 3.67 -2.31 -0.03
C VAL A 257 2.20 -2.69 -0.08
N ASN A 258 1.33 -1.85 -0.67
CA ASN A 258 -0.07 -2.21 -0.90
C ASN A 258 -0.19 -3.38 -1.89
N ILE A 259 0.57 -3.35 -2.99
CA ILE A 259 0.58 -4.44 -3.98
C ILE A 259 1.16 -5.73 -3.39
N ALA A 260 2.15 -5.65 -2.51
CA ALA A 260 2.62 -6.81 -1.75
C ALA A 260 1.50 -7.41 -0.88
N GLY A 261 0.64 -6.56 -0.29
CA GLY A 261 -0.56 -6.98 0.45
C GLY A 261 -1.61 -7.64 -0.43
N VAL A 262 -1.87 -7.09 -1.61
CA VAL A 262 -2.77 -7.71 -2.62
C VAL A 262 -2.23 -9.08 -3.04
N ALA A 263 -0.93 -9.18 -3.33
CA ALA A 263 -0.28 -10.45 -3.68
C ALA A 263 -0.35 -11.46 -2.52
N MET A 264 -0.23 -10.99 -1.26
CA MET A 264 -0.43 -11.83 -0.08
C MET A 264 -1.87 -12.38 -0.02
N ALA A 265 -2.87 -11.56 -0.30
CA ALA A 265 -4.27 -11.99 -0.36
C ALA A 265 -4.46 -13.06 -1.44
N PHE A 266 -3.94 -12.85 -2.64
CA PHE A 266 -4.05 -13.81 -3.74
C PHE A 266 -3.37 -15.15 -3.41
N ALA A 267 -2.20 -15.12 -2.79
CA ALA A 267 -1.51 -16.33 -2.33
C ALA A 267 -2.32 -17.08 -1.27
N ARG A 268 -2.95 -16.37 -0.32
CA ARG A 268 -3.80 -16.96 0.73
C ARG A 268 -5.09 -17.57 0.18
N GLU A 269 -5.64 -16.99 -0.86
CA GLU A 269 -6.82 -17.50 -1.57
C GLU A 269 -6.50 -18.72 -2.46
N GLY A 270 -5.21 -18.97 -2.70
CA GLY A 270 -4.79 -19.98 -3.68
C GLY A 270 -5.20 -19.62 -5.11
N SER A 271 -5.41 -18.33 -5.38
CA SER A 271 -5.79 -17.85 -6.71
C SER A 271 -4.58 -17.71 -7.62
N GLU A 272 -4.78 -17.90 -8.92
CA GLU A 272 -3.74 -17.69 -9.94
C GLU A 272 -3.65 -16.21 -10.41
N ARG A 273 -4.08 -15.27 -9.59
CA ARG A 273 -4.05 -13.83 -9.85
C ARG A 273 -2.66 -13.26 -9.59
N VAL A 274 -2.33 -12.18 -10.26
CA VAL A 274 -1.05 -11.49 -10.13
C VAL A 274 -1.29 -10.01 -9.78
N ALA A 275 -0.44 -9.48 -8.91
CA ALA A 275 -0.46 -8.07 -8.53
C ALA A 275 0.77 -7.35 -9.11
N VAL A 276 0.55 -6.22 -9.78
CA VAL A 276 1.58 -5.45 -10.49
C VAL A 276 1.75 -4.07 -9.84
N SER A 277 2.95 -3.75 -9.39
CA SER A 277 3.32 -2.44 -8.86
C SER A 277 4.24 -1.71 -9.83
N LEU A 278 3.89 -0.48 -10.20
CA LEU A 278 4.75 0.40 -10.97
C LEU A 278 5.30 1.52 -10.10
N ILE A 279 6.57 1.86 -10.33
CA ILE A 279 7.25 2.98 -9.66
C ILE A 279 8.23 3.63 -10.64
N GLY A 280 8.50 4.94 -10.47
CA GLY A 280 9.59 5.60 -11.18
C GLY A 280 10.96 5.29 -10.55
N GLU A 281 12.04 5.51 -11.29
CA GLU A 281 13.41 5.26 -10.83
C GLU A 281 13.75 6.01 -9.53
N GLY A 282 13.27 7.25 -9.37
CA GLY A 282 13.46 8.00 -8.14
C GLY A 282 12.76 7.37 -6.94
N GLY A 283 11.55 6.84 -7.14
CA GLY A 283 10.79 6.15 -6.09
C GLY A 283 11.42 4.82 -5.66
N ALA A 284 12.25 4.20 -6.50
CA ALA A 284 12.97 2.97 -6.17
C ALA A 284 14.12 3.17 -5.14
N SER A 285 14.27 4.38 -4.59
CA SER A 285 15.18 4.70 -3.48
C SER A 285 14.47 4.68 -2.11
N LEU A 286 13.14 4.55 -2.08
CA LEU A 286 12.36 4.56 -0.83
C LEU A 286 12.49 3.23 -0.07
N GLY A 287 12.57 3.31 1.26
CA GLY A 287 12.65 2.13 2.13
C GLY A 287 11.50 1.16 1.91
N GLU A 288 10.27 1.66 1.80
CA GLU A 288 9.06 0.87 1.56
C GLU A 288 9.12 0.03 0.28
N TRP A 289 9.77 0.54 -0.78
CA TRP A 289 9.96 -0.23 -2.01
C TRP A 289 10.85 -1.45 -1.78
N HIS A 290 11.96 -1.28 -1.05
CA HIS A 290 12.88 -2.36 -0.68
C HIS A 290 12.21 -3.40 0.22
N GLU A 291 11.45 -2.95 1.23
CA GLU A 291 10.71 -3.80 2.15
C GLU A 291 9.64 -4.64 1.44
N ALA A 292 8.87 -4.03 0.54
CA ALA A 292 7.83 -4.72 -0.24
C ALA A 292 8.41 -5.84 -1.11
N ILE A 293 9.49 -5.55 -1.83
CA ILE A 293 10.15 -6.53 -2.69
C ILE A 293 10.70 -7.69 -1.86
N ASN A 294 11.42 -7.38 -0.78
CA ASN A 294 11.99 -8.39 0.10
C ASN A 294 10.90 -9.29 0.71
N ALA A 295 9.81 -8.72 1.21
CA ALA A 295 8.68 -9.48 1.76
C ALA A 295 8.05 -10.41 0.70
N CYS A 296 7.87 -9.93 -0.53
CA CYS A 296 7.34 -10.74 -1.62
C CYS A 296 8.32 -11.85 -2.05
N ALA A 297 9.62 -11.56 -2.11
CA ALA A 297 10.64 -12.53 -2.49
C ALA A 297 10.76 -13.68 -1.48
N VAL A 298 10.86 -13.35 -0.18
CA VAL A 298 10.92 -14.35 0.91
C VAL A 298 9.72 -15.30 0.88
N ARG A 299 8.54 -14.79 0.52
CA ARG A 299 7.29 -15.57 0.52
C ARG A 299 6.87 -16.07 -0.85
N LYS A 300 7.64 -15.78 -1.89
CA LYS A 300 7.32 -16.12 -3.28
C LYS A 300 5.90 -15.68 -3.69
N LEU A 301 5.51 -14.46 -3.28
CA LEU A 301 4.20 -13.92 -3.58
C LEU A 301 4.03 -13.65 -5.08
N PRO A 302 2.81 -13.75 -5.64
CA PRO A 302 2.53 -13.51 -7.05
C PRO A 302 2.53 -12.02 -7.39
N ALA A 303 3.70 -11.37 -7.33
CA ALA A 303 3.87 -9.94 -7.58
C ALA A 303 4.83 -9.66 -8.75
N ILE A 304 4.60 -8.55 -9.45
CA ILE A 304 5.50 -7.98 -10.44
C ILE A 304 5.82 -6.56 -10.00
N PHE A 305 7.10 -6.25 -9.85
CA PHE A 305 7.58 -4.89 -9.59
C PHE A 305 8.17 -4.33 -10.87
N CYS A 306 7.66 -3.16 -11.30
CA CYS A 306 8.14 -2.49 -12.50
C CYS A 306 8.71 -1.12 -12.15
N VAL A 307 9.98 -0.89 -12.50
CA VAL A 307 10.61 0.43 -12.45
C VAL A 307 10.54 1.05 -13.84
N GLN A 308 9.81 2.17 -13.96
CA GLN A 308 9.83 2.99 -15.15
C GLN A 308 10.98 3.99 -15.06
N ASN A 309 12.10 3.63 -15.65
CA ASN A 309 13.29 4.45 -15.73
C ASN A 309 13.16 5.42 -16.91
N ASN A 310 12.64 6.60 -16.65
CA ASN A 310 12.46 7.65 -17.65
C ASN A 310 13.53 8.75 -17.55
N GLN A 311 14.67 8.44 -16.96
CA GLN A 311 15.93 9.17 -16.86
C GLN A 311 15.95 10.30 -15.83
N THR A 312 14.81 10.70 -15.26
CA THR A 312 14.81 11.80 -14.29
C THR A 312 13.59 11.79 -13.37
N ALA A 313 13.82 11.86 -12.07
CA ALA A 313 12.78 12.09 -11.06
C ALA A 313 12.55 13.60 -10.90
N LEU A 314 11.55 14.16 -11.57
CA LEU A 314 11.33 15.58 -11.77
C LEU A 314 12.56 16.23 -12.44
N SER A 315 13.54 16.71 -11.69
CA SER A 315 14.78 17.31 -12.18
C SER A 315 16.05 16.56 -11.73
N THR A 316 15.92 15.55 -10.86
CA THR A 316 17.05 14.76 -10.36
C THR A 316 17.36 13.63 -11.32
N PRO A 317 18.54 13.60 -11.97
CA PRO A 317 18.89 12.58 -12.94
C PRO A 317 19.11 11.22 -12.28
N VAL A 318 19.05 10.15 -13.08
CA VAL A 318 19.27 8.76 -12.61
C VAL A 318 20.62 8.59 -11.91
N SER A 319 21.67 9.29 -12.37
CA SER A 319 23.01 9.25 -11.76
C SER A 319 23.02 9.66 -10.29
N ASP A 320 22.08 10.51 -9.88
CA ASP A 320 21.95 10.99 -8.50
C ASP A 320 20.94 10.15 -7.68
N GLN A 321 20.24 9.22 -8.34
CA GLN A 321 19.27 8.33 -7.70
C GLN A 321 19.85 6.95 -7.36
N SER A 322 20.78 6.43 -8.16
CA SER A 322 21.25 5.07 -7.99
C SER A 322 22.68 4.88 -8.53
N ALA A 323 23.49 4.17 -7.77
CA ALA A 323 24.83 3.78 -8.19
C ALA A 323 24.84 2.57 -9.14
N VAL A 324 23.77 1.77 -9.19
CA VAL A 324 23.69 0.67 -10.15
C VAL A 324 23.42 1.21 -11.55
N ARG A 325 24.05 0.60 -12.53
CA ARG A 325 23.91 0.99 -13.95
C ARG A 325 22.48 0.81 -14.46
N VAL A 326 21.82 -0.28 -14.06
CA VAL A 326 20.42 -0.58 -14.35
C VAL A 326 19.69 -1.01 -13.08
N PHE A 327 18.45 -0.59 -12.89
CA PHE A 327 17.70 -0.89 -11.67
C PHE A 327 17.35 -2.37 -11.53
N ALA A 328 17.23 -3.10 -12.64
CA ALA A 328 16.97 -4.54 -12.63
C ALA A 328 18.07 -5.34 -11.89
N ASP A 329 19.30 -4.81 -11.79
CA ASP A 329 20.41 -5.45 -11.06
C ASP A 329 20.15 -5.54 -9.56
N LYS A 330 19.31 -4.66 -9.01
CA LYS A 330 18.90 -4.73 -7.60
C LYS A 330 18.16 -6.02 -7.25
N ALA A 331 17.51 -6.67 -8.23
CA ALA A 331 16.76 -7.92 -8.03
C ALA A 331 17.60 -9.07 -7.48
N ALA A 332 18.87 -9.14 -7.87
CA ALA A 332 19.80 -10.16 -7.38
C ALA A 332 19.97 -10.10 -5.85
N GLY A 333 19.95 -8.89 -5.27
CA GLY A 333 20.01 -8.68 -3.81
C GLY A 333 18.80 -9.20 -3.05
N TYR A 334 17.69 -9.47 -3.72
CA TYR A 334 16.47 -10.05 -3.14
C TYR A 334 16.26 -11.52 -3.51
N GLY A 335 17.18 -12.13 -4.25
CA GLY A 335 17.07 -13.53 -4.69
C GLY A 335 15.95 -13.77 -5.71
N MET A 336 15.66 -12.79 -6.56
CA MET A 336 14.65 -12.89 -7.60
C MET A 336 15.19 -12.41 -8.96
N PRO A 337 14.58 -12.79 -10.11
CA PRO A 337 15.03 -12.32 -11.41
C PRO A 337 14.74 -10.83 -11.64
N GLY A 338 15.68 -10.16 -12.28
CA GLY A 338 15.56 -8.80 -12.78
C GLY A 338 15.81 -8.76 -14.28
N ILE A 339 14.97 -8.03 -15.01
CA ILE A 339 15.11 -7.87 -16.47
C ILE A 339 14.97 -6.40 -16.87
N THR A 340 15.81 -5.97 -17.80
CA THR A 340 15.73 -4.63 -18.42
C THR A 340 15.13 -4.77 -19.82
N VAL A 341 14.18 -3.88 -20.15
CA VAL A 341 13.42 -3.88 -21.40
C VAL A 341 13.46 -2.49 -22.01
N ASP A 342 13.55 -2.39 -23.32
CA ASP A 342 13.32 -1.12 -24.03
C ASP A 342 11.87 -0.64 -23.79
N GLY A 343 11.73 0.42 -23.00
CA GLY A 343 10.43 0.98 -22.63
C GLY A 343 9.66 1.64 -23.77
N THR A 344 10.23 1.66 -24.99
CA THR A 344 9.58 2.13 -26.22
C THR A 344 9.11 0.99 -27.12
N ASP A 345 9.47 -0.27 -26.82
CA ASP A 345 9.03 -1.46 -27.57
C ASP A 345 7.84 -2.16 -26.87
N PRO A 346 6.60 -1.97 -27.33
CA PRO A 346 5.42 -2.51 -26.66
C PRO A 346 5.32 -4.04 -26.73
N GLU A 347 5.90 -4.70 -27.76
CA GLU A 347 5.90 -6.16 -27.84
C GLU A 347 6.91 -6.78 -26.85
N ALA A 348 8.08 -6.15 -26.68
CA ALA A 348 9.05 -6.56 -25.66
C ALA A 348 8.48 -6.39 -24.24
N ILE A 349 7.74 -5.30 -23.98
CA ILE A 349 7.03 -5.07 -22.73
C ILE A 349 5.95 -6.15 -22.52
N ALA A 350 5.11 -6.43 -23.52
CA ALA A 350 4.08 -7.47 -23.46
C ALA A 350 4.69 -8.85 -23.13
N ALA A 351 5.80 -9.20 -23.78
CA ALA A 351 6.49 -10.46 -23.53
C ALA A 351 7.05 -10.54 -22.11
N ALA A 352 7.65 -9.46 -21.62
CA ALA A 352 8.21 -9.38 -20.27
C ALA A 352 7.13 -9.56 -19.18
N PHE A 353 6.01 -8.85 -19.30
CA PHE A 353 4.91 -8.93 -18.33
C PHE A 353 4.17 -10.29 -18.41
N THR A 354 4.01 -10.86 -19.60
CA THR A 354 3.43 -12.20 -19.76
C THR A 354 4.31 -13.25 -19.08
N TRP A 355 5.61 -13.25 -19.36
CA TRP A 355 6.57 -14.15 -18.73
C TRP A 355 6.59 -14.01 -17.21
N ALA A 356 6.63 -12.78 -16.69
CA ALA A 356 6.63 -12.50 -15.27
C ALA A 356 5.32 -12.97 -14.61
N SER A 357 4.18 -12.79 -15.28
CA SER A 357 2.87 -13.26 -14.81
C SER A 357 2.82 -14.78 -14.72
N ASP A 358 3.27 -15.47 -15.77
CA ASP A 358 3.31 -16.95 -15.80
C ASP A 358 4.24 -17.52 -14.73
N ARG A 359 5.38 -16.86 -14.50
CA ARG A 359 6.30 -17.18 -13.42
C ARG A 359 5.64 -17.02 -12.06
N ALA A 360 4.96 -15.89 -11.82
CA ALA A 360 4.25 -15.61 -10.56
C ALA A 360 3.13 -16.60 -10.30
N ARG A 361 2.29 -16.90 -11.31
CA ARG A 361 1.20 -17.90 -11.24
C ARG A 361 1.70 -19.31 -10.96
N SER A 362 2.89 -19.66 -11.45
CA SER A 362 3.51 -20.97 -11.18
C SER A 362 4.17 -21.09 -9.81
N GLY A 363 4.03 -20.09 -8.93
CA GLY A 363 4.59 -20.08 -7.57
C GLY A 363 6.11 -19.84 -7.51
N LYS A 364 6.72 -19.39 -8.60
CA LYS A 364 8.16 -19.06 -8.65
C LYS A 364 8.51 -17.72 -7.99
N GLY A 365 7.49 -16.95 -7.53
CA GLY A 365 7.67 -15.69 -6.83
C GLY A 365 7.76 -14.47 -7.74
N PRO A 366 8.16 -13.30 -7.18
CA PRO A 366 8.11 -12.03 -7.87
C PRO A 366 9.22 -11.87 -8.91
N THR A 367 9.05 -10.83 -9.74
CA THR A 367 10.03 -10.41 -10.75
C THR A 367 10.18 -8.90 -10.70
N LEU A 368 11.40 -8.38 -10.92
CA LEU A 368 11.67 -6.96 -11.14
C LEU A 368 11.85 -6.70 -12.65
N ILE A 369 11.03 -5.83 -13.20
CA ILE A 369 11.13 -5.38 -14.59
C ILE A 369 11.57 -3.91 -14.58
N GLU A 370 12.62 -3.56 -15.31
CA GLU A 370 12.98 -2.17 -15.59
C GLU A 370 12.62 -1.84 -17.03
N LEU A 371 11.81 -0.80 -17.23
CA LEU A 371 11.52 -0.23 -18.54
C LEU A 371 12.36 1.03 -18.72
N VAL A 372 13.29 1.01 -19.67
CA VAL A 372 14.16 2.14 -19.97
C VAL A 372 13.57 2.94 -21.12
N ALA A 373 13.19 4.17 -20.86
CA ALA A 373 12.65 5.13 -21.81
C ALA A 373 13.13 6.54 -21.46
N MET A 374 12.56 7.55 -22.04
CA MET A 374 12.71 8.93 -21.60
C MET A 374 11.36 9.64 -21.54
N ARG A 375 11.18 10.45 -20.52
CA ARG A 375 10.04 11.36 -20.45
C ARG A 375 10.27 12.50 -21.46
N MET A 376 9.39 12.59 -22.45
CA MET A 376 9.52 13.56 -23.56
C MET A 376 8.78 14.88 -23.28
N CYS A 377 8.38 15.14 -22.04
CA CYS A 377 7.70 16.36 -21.57
C CYS A 377 8.11 16.65 -20.13
N GLY A 378 7.69 17.77 -19.57
CA GLY A 378 7.89 18.09 -18.14
C GLY A 378 7.28 17.05 -17.19
N HIS A 379 7.62 17.13 -15.92
CA HIS A 379 7.05 16.23 -14.90
C HIS A 379 5.53 16.39 -14.80
N ALA A 380 5.07 17.62 -14.81
CA ALA A 380 3.67 18.00 -14.97
C ALA A 380 3.59 19.17 -15.97
N HIS A 381 2.37 19.56 -16.38
CA HIS A 381 2.19 20.59 -17.41
C HIS A 381 2.91 21.90 -17.12
N HIS A 382 2.98 22.33 -15.84
CA HIS A 382 3.66 23.57 -15.44
C HIS A 382 5.20 23.48 -15.53
N ASP A 383 5.76 22.27 -15.62
CA ASP A 383 7.21 22.05 -15.73
C ASP A 383 7.68 21.99 -17.20
N ASP A 384 6.78 21.87 -18.16
CA ASP A 384 7.13 21.78 -19.58
C ASP A 384 8.08 22.91 -20.05
N MET A 385 7.79 24.15 -19.64
CA MET A 385 8.58 25.31 -20.02
C MET A 385 10.01 25.24 -19.48
N LEU A 386 10.21 24.76 -18.25
CA LEU A 386 11.53 24.60 -17.65
C LEU A 386 12.27 23.40 -18.24
N TYR A 387 11.56 22.29 -18.41
CA TYR A 387 12.12 21.04 -18.94
C TYR A 387 12.61 21.20 -20.37
N LEU A 388 11.79 21.80 -21.24
CA LEU A 388 12.06 21.95 -22.68
C LEU A 388 12.63 23.31 -23.06
N GLY A 389 12.74 24.28 -22.12
CA GLY A 389 13.20 25.65 -22.39
C GLY A 389 12.17 26.55 -23.09
N LYS A 390 11.00 26.02 -23.37
CA LYS A 390 9.84 26.73 -23.96
C LYS A 390 8.57 25.92 -23.74
N GLU A 391 7.42 26.60 -23.80
CA GLU A 391 6.11 25.93 -23.81
C GLU A 391 5.94 25.13 -25.12
N PRO A 392 5.73 23.79 -25.03
CA PRO A 392 5.55 22.98 -26.24
C PRO A 392 4.15 23.18 -26.86
N PRO A 393 4.04 23.20 -28.19
CA PRO A 393 2.73 23.12 -28.83
C PRO A 393 2.06 21.77 -28.57
N ILE A 394 0.74 21.70 -28.68
CA ILE A 394 0.01 20.44 -28.74
C ILE A 394 0.34 19.78 -30.07
N SER A 395 0.95 18.61 -30.03
CA SER A 395 1.42 17.91 -31.23
C SER A 395 1.43 16.40 -31.01
N TRP A 396 1.42 15.66 -32.12
CA TRP A 396 1.67 14.22 -32.13
C TRP A 396 3.16 13.91 -32.04
N ASP A 397 4.02 14.85 -32.36
CA ASP A 397 5.47 14.68 -32.34
C ASP A 397 6.09 15.26 -31.06
N CYS A 398 7.25 14.76 -30.68
CA CYS A 398 8.03 15.30 -29.58
C CYS A 398 8.50 16.72 -29.90
N ALA A 399 8.29 17.67 -29.00
CA ALA A 399 8.67 19.05 -29.20
C ALA A 399 10.20 19.21 -29.20
N PRO A 400 10.80 20.12 -30.02
CA PRO A 400 12.23 20.37 -29.98
C PRO A 400 12.63 21.09 -28.69
N VAL A 401 13.84 20.79 -28.19
CA VAL A 401 14.42 21.41 -26.99
C VAL A 401 14.85 22.84 -27.28
N GLY A 402 14.38 23.80 -26.50
CA GLY A 402 14.73 25.22 -26.56
C GLY A 402 16.01 25.59 -25.81
N GLU A 403 16.39 26.87 -25.82
CA GLU A 403 17.45 27.40 -24.98
C GLU A 403 17.02 27.44 -23.50
N GLY A 404 17.95 27.18 -22.58
CA GLY A 404 17.66 27.19 -21.14
C GLY A 404 16.89 25.97 -20.59
N ALA A 405 16.64 24.94 -21.42
CA ALA A 405 16.08 23.69 -20.97
C ALA A 405 17.00 22.98 -19.99
N TYR A 406 16.42 22.33 -18.95
CA TYR A 406 17.23 21.49 -18.04
C TYR A 406 17.33 20.03 -18.49
N VAL A 407 16.55 19.61 -19.48
CA VAL A 407 16.64 18.25 -20.04
C VAL A 407 17.99 18.02 -20.71
N ASP A 408 18.54 16.83 -20.56
CA ASP A 408 19.73 16.43 -21.32
C ASP A 408 19.39 16.37 -22.82
N ARG A 409 19.97 17.27 -23.60
CA ARG A 409 19.62 17.45 -25.01
C ARG A 409 20.02 16.24 -25.86
N GLU A 410 21.17 15.65 -25.61
CA GLU A 410 21.68 14.51 -26.39
C GLU A 410 20.80 13.29 -26.19
N GLN A 411 20.46 13.00 -24.93
CA GLN A 411 19.54 11.93 -24.60
C GLN A 411 18.14 12.17 -25.18
N TYR A 412 17.63 13.40 -25.05
CA TYR A 412 16.33 13.76 -25.59
C TYR A 412 16.25 13.55 -27.10
N GLU A 413 17.26 13.99 -27.85
CA GLU A 413 17.34 13.79 -29.30
C GLU A 413 17.46 12.30 -29.67
N PHE A 414 18.17 11.48 -28.87
CA PHE A 414 18.24 10.04 -29.07
C PHE A 414 16.86 9.41 -28.91
N TRP A 415 16.15 9.70 -27.80
CA TRP A 415 14.86 9.09 -27.49
C TRP A 415 13.72 9.63 -28.36
N SER A 416 13.79 10.88 -28.84
CA SER A 416 12.80 11.42 -29.78
C SER A 416 12.73 10.62 -31.08
N ARG A 417 13.85 10.04 -31.53
CA ARG A 417 13.90 9.16 -32.70
C ARG A 417 13.33 7.76 -32.44
N LYS A 418 13.12 7.42 -31.19
CA LYS A 418 12.51 6.17 -30.72
C LYS A 418 11.06 6.37 -30.25
N ASP A 419 10.38 7.40 -30.74
CA ASP A 419 8.94 7.61 -30.40
C ASP A 419 8.18 6.30 -30.58
N PRO A 420 7.50 5.78 -29.50
CA PRO A 420 6.89 4.46 -29.54
C PRO A 420 5.78 4.33 -30.58
N ILE A 421 5.01 5.41 -30.84
CA ILE A 421 3.92 5.39 -31.83
C ILE A 421 4.49 5.31 -33.24
N ALA A 422 5.40 6.22 -33.59
CA ALA A 422 6.00 6.27 -34.90
C ALA A 422 6.80 5.02 -35.24
N SER A 423 7.63 4.57 -34.30
CA SER A 423 8.48 3.38 -34.44
C SER A 423 7.65 2.11 -34.61
N TYR A 424 6.59 1.97 -33.84
CA TYR A 424 5.73 0.79 -33.88
C TYR A 424 4.84 0.78 -35.12
N ALA A 425 4.32 1.93 -35.54
CA ALA A 425 3.57 2.05 -36.83
C ALA A 425 4.44 1.65 -38.02
N ALA A 426 5.71 2.08 -38.04
CA ALA A 426 6.65 1.67 -39.10
C ALA A 426 6.89 0.14 -39.08
N LYS A 427 7.05 -0.46 -37.87
CA LYS A 427 7.19 -1.92 -37.72
C LYS A 427 5.96 -2.66 -38.26
N LEU A 428 4.75 -2.27 -37.86
CA LEU A 428 3.50 -2.91 -38.31
C LEU A 428 3.27 -2.75 -39.83
N SER A 429 3.67 -1.61 -40.40
CA SER A 429 3.62 -1.41 -41.85
C SER A 429 4.57 -2.35 -42.59
N ASN A 430 5.80 -2.55 -42.06
CA ASN A 430 6.77 -3.47 -42.64
C ASN A 430 6.32 -4.95 -42.50
N GLU A 431 5.54 -5.26 -41.45
CA GLU A 431 4.91 -6.58 -41.28
C GLU A 431 3.65 -6.76 -42.13
N GLY A 432 3.18 -5.72 -42.84
CA GLY A 432 1.98 -5.73 -43.66
C GLY A 432 0.68 -5.70 -42.86
N LEU A 433 0.72 -5.39 -41.59
CA LEU A 433 -0.45 -5.28 -40.70
C LEU A 433 -1.11 -3.90 -40.76
N MET A 434 -0.39 -2.87 -41.19
CA MET A 434 -0.92 -1.52 -41.41
C MET A 434 -0.66 -1.07 -42.84
N ARG A 435 -1.62 -0.33 -43.41
CA ARG A 435 -1.56 0.31 -44.73
C ARG A 435 -1.24 1.79 -44.58
N THR A 436 -0.82 2.41 -45.68
CA THR A 436 -0.66 3.87 -45.72
C THR A 436 -1.98 4.56 -45.39
N GLY A 437 -1.97 5.47 -44.41
CA GLY A 437 -3.13 6.20 -43.92
C GLY A 437 -3.84 5.58 -42.70
N ASP A 438 -3.55 4.34 -42.31
CA ASP A 438 -4.19 3.71 -41.16
C ASP A 438 -3.82 4.44 -39.86
N LEU A 439 -2.58 4.86 -39.69
CA LEU A 439 -2.13 5.62 -38.49
C LEU A 439 -2.93 6.93 -38.34
N GLU A 440 -3.11 7.69 -39.42
CA GLU A 440 -3.88 8.93 -39.41
C GLU A 440 -5.37 8.69 -39.15
N THR A 441 -5.89 7.53 -39.56
CA THR A 441 -7.24 7.11 -39.19
C THR A 441 -7.34 6.82 -37.70
N PHE A 442 -6.40 6.09 -37.13
CA PHE A 442 -6.39 5.79 -35.69
C PHE A 442 -6.25 7.08 -34.87
N LYS A 443 -5.41 8.04 -35.27
CA LYS A 443 -5.29 9.35 -34.63
C LYS A 443 -6.61 10.10 -34.60
N ARG A 444 -7.26 10.24 -35.77
CA ARG A 444 -8.54 10.93 -35.89
C ARG A 444 -9.64 10.28 -35.03
N ASP A 445 -9.72 8.94 -35.05
CA ASP A 445 -10.73 8.20 -34.30
C ASP A 445 -10.49 8.34 -32.76
N ALA A 446 -9.23 8.31 -32.32
CA ALA A 446 -8.84 8.55 -30.93
C ALA A 446 -9.15 9.99 -30.48
N GLU A 447 -8.82 10.99 -31.31
CA GLU A 447 -9.14 12.40 -31.03
C GLU A 447 -10.64 12.61 -30.91
N ALA A 448 -11.45 12.00 -31.80
CA ALA A 448 -12.90 12.10 -31.73
C ALA A 448 -13.48 11.49 -30.47
N MET A 449 -13.00 10.30 -30.05
CA MET A 449 -13.42 9.63 -28.82
C MET A 449 -13.04 10.46 -27.59
N VAL A 450 -11.82 10.95 -27.52
CA VAL A 450 -11.32 11.75 -26.38
C VAL A 450 -12.06 13.10 -26.30
N GLU A 451 -12.34 13.73 -27.45
CA GLU A 451 -13.08 15.00 -27.47
C GLU A 451 -14.54 14.84 -27.01
N GLU A 452 -15.21 13.75 -27.37
CA GLU A 452 -16.56 13.44 -26.86
C GLU A 452 -16.56 13.35 -25.33
N GLU A 453 -15.61 12.59 -24.77
CA GLU A 453 -15.49 12.43 -23.30
C GLU A 453 -15.04 13.73 -22.62
N ALA A 454 -14.17 14.52 -23.25
CA ALA A 454 -13.73 15.81 -22.74
C ALA A 454 -14.89 16.82 -22.62
N ARG A 455 -15.78 16.88 -23.63
CA ARG A 455 -16.99 17.71 -23.56
C ARG A 455 -17.88 17.29 -22.42
N ALA A 456 -18.08 15.98 -22.22
CA ALA A 456 -18.85 15.47 -21.09
C ALA A 456 -18.24 15.88 -19.74
N VAL A 457 -16.89 15.97 -19.65
CA VAL A 457 -16.19 16.46 -18.43
C VAL A 457 -16.35 17.96 -18.22
N ILE A 458 -16.29 18.77 -19.30
CA ILE A 458 -16.53 20.23 -19.20
C ILE A 458 -17.94 20.48 -18.62
N GLU A 459 -18.94 19.73 -19.10
CA GLU A 459 -20.35 19.84 -18.71
C GLU A 459 -20.65 19.16 -17.36
N ALA A 460 -19.80 18.24 -16.88
CA ALA A 460 -20.01 17.52 -15.63
C ALA A 460 -20.16 18.48 -14.44
N PRO A 461 -21.00 18.18 -13.45
CA PRO A 461 -21.15 19.01 -12.27
C PRO A 461 -19.87 19.01 -11.43
N TRP A 462 -19.72 20.03 -10.58
CA TRP A 462 -18.78 20.00 -9.48
C TRP A 462 -19.36 19.18 -8.33
N PRO A 463 -18.49 18.56 -7.49
CA PRO A 463 -18.96 17.97 -6.26
C PRO A 463 -19.64 19.01 -5.38
N GLU A 464 -20.72 18.61 -4.70
CA GLU A 464 -21.38 19.49 -3.73
C GLU A 464 -20.45 19.74 -2.54
N PRO A 465 -20.32 20.99 -2.03
CA PRO A 465 -19.39 21.33 -0.96
C PRO A 465 -19.52 20.45 0.30
N PRO A 466 -20.71 20.02 0.75
CA PRO A 466 -20.84 19.12 1.92
C PRO A 466 -20.21 17.74 1.73
N GLN A 467 -19.94 17.33 0.49
CA GLN A 467 -19.23 16.06 0.21
C GLN A 467 -17.80 16.05 0.78
N ALA A 468 -17.23 17.22 1.08
CA ALA A 468 -15.94 17.31 1.77
C ALA A 468 -15.96 16.64 3.16
N GLY A 469 -17.11 16.58 3.81
CA GLY A 469 -17.31 15.95 5.13
C GLY A 469 -17.70 14.47 5.08
N VAL A 470 -17.83 13.85 3.90
CA VAL A 470 -18.36 12.48 3.75
C VAL A 470 -17.23 11.47 3.54
N GLY A 471 -17.36 10.29 4.14
CA GLY A 471 -16.52 9.11 3.83
C GLY A 471 -15.19 9.11 4.56
N VAL A 472 -15.08 9.68 5.74
CA VAL A 472 -13.90 9.52 6.62
C VAL A 472 -13.97 8.17 7.31
N PHE A 473 -15.13 7.80 7.89
CA PHE A 473 -15.44 6.46 8.38
C PHE A 473 -16.68 5.89 7.68
N ALA A 474 -16.82 4.57 7.73
CA ALA A 474 -18.06 3.92 7.31
C ALA A 474 -19.19 4.30 8.28
N ASN A 475 -20.36 4.51 7.73
CA ASN A 475 -21.60 4.70 8.53
C ASN A 475 -21.58 5.88 9.52
N GLU A 476 -20.69 6.86 9.34
CA GLU A 476 -20.77 8.11 10.09
C GLU A 476 -21.64 9.15 9.33
N PRO A 477 -22.33 10.07 10.04
CA PRO A 477 -22.95 11.20 9.38
C PRO A 477 -21.90 12.12 8.75
N PRO A 478 -22.29 12.92 7.72
CA PRO A 478 -21.39 13.91 7.17
C PRO A 478 -20.79 14.82 8.23
N ARG A 479 -19.48 15.01 8.23
CA ARG A 479 -18.82 15.98 9.11
C ARG A 479 -19.15 17.39 8.64
N VAL A 480 -19.41 18.27 9.60
CA VAL A 480 -19.74 19.67 9.37
C VAL A 480 -18.79 20.57 10.16
N HIS A 481 -18.74 21.84 9.81
CA HIS A 481 -18.05 22.81 10.66
C HIS A 481 -18.72 22.89 12.02
N VAL A 482 -17.93 23.02 13.07
CA VAL A 482 -18.45 23.27 14.41
C VAL A 482 -18.85 24.75 14.49
N GLU A 483 -20.12 24.99 14.64
CA GLU A 483 -20.64 26.35 14.84
C GLU A 483 -20.81 26.61 16.35
N PRO A 484 -20.40 27.76 16.85
CA PRO A 484 -20.65 28.12 18.24
C PRO A 484 -22.17 28.20 18.53
N LEU A 485 -22.59 27.62 19.64
CA LEU A 485 -23.98 27.70 20.04
C LEU A 485 -24.35 29.14 20.36
N GLU A 486 -25.46 29.61 19.81
CA GLU A 486 -26.04 30.88 20.17
C GLU A 486 -26.40 30.93 21.69
N PRO A 487 -26.21 32.04 22.38
CA PRO A 487 -26.49 32.12 23.83
C PRO A 487 -27.86 31.59 24.24
N SER A 488 -28.87 31.83 23.40
CA SER A 488 -30.25 31.35 23.66
C SER A 488 -30.37 29.81 23.53
N GLU A 489 -29.56 29.17 22.71
CA GLU A 489 -29.54 27.70 22.58
C GLU A 489 -28.69 27.06 23.70
N ARG A 490 -27.58 27.69 24.11
CA ARG A 490 -26.78 27.23 25.26
C ARG A 490 -27.61 27.16 26.55
N LEU A 491 -28.50 28.12 26.77
CA LEU A 491 -29.41 28.17 27.95
C LEU A 491 -30.51 27.09 27.94
N LYS A 492 -30.73 26.44 26.79
CA LYS A 492 -31.67 25.32 26.66
C LYS A 492 -31.05 23.97 26.96
N VAL A 493 -29.69 23.86 26.97
CA VAL A 493 -29.02 22.63 27.29
C VAL A 493 -29.30 22.23 28.73
N GLU A 494 -29.62 20.96 28.95
CA GLU A 494 -29.76 20.42 30.30
C GLU A 494 -28.43 20.53 31.05
N LEU A 495 -28.41 21.35 32.10
CA LEU A 495 -27.18 21.65 32.86
C LEU A 495 -26.71 20.48 33.71
N THR A 496 -27.63 19.65 34.18
CA THR A 496 -27.35 18.46 34.99
C THR A 496 -28.02 17.22 34.40
N PRO A 497 -27.55 16.71 33.28
CA PRO A 497 -28.11 15.50 32.68
C PRO A 497 -27.85 14.28 33.60
N ALA A 498 -28.67 13.25 33.41
CA ALA A 498 -28.42 11.98 34.09
C ALA A 498 -27.05 11.40 33.68
N LEU A 499 -26.36 10.80 34.62
CA LEU A 499 -25.14 10.06 34.34
C LEU A 499 -25.42 8.95 33.32
N PRO A 500 -24.44 8.57 32.50
CA PRO A 500 -24.52 7.36 31.68
C PRO A 500 -24.85 6.14 32.56
N ALA A 501 -25.42 5.10 31.95
CA ALA A 501 -25.69 3.86 32.67
C ALA A 501 -24.40 3.30 33.29
N LEU A 502 -24.48 2.89 34.56
CA LEU A 502 -23.34 2.30 35.26
C LEU A 502 -22.96 0.96 34.60
N ASP A 503 -21.71 0.84 34.21
CA ASP A 503 -21.09 -0.34 33.65
C ASP A 503 -19.79 -0.66 34.42
N PRO A 504 -19.88 -1.31 35.59
CA PRO A 504 -18.70 -1.64 36.37
C PRO A 504 -17.84 -2.74 35.72
N GLY A 505 -18.36 -3.43 34.71
CA GLY A 505 -17.75 -4.63 34.12
C GLY A 505 -17.88 -5.87 35.02
N LEU A 506 -17.26 -6.97 34.59
CA LEU A 506 -17.18 -8.18 35.43
C LEU A 506 -16.32 -7.92 36.66
N PRO A 507 -16.62 -8.57 37.79
CA PRO A 507 -15.80 -8.44 39.02
C PRO A 507 -14.39 -8.99 38.77
N PHE A 508 -13.40 -8.39 39.43
CA PHE A 508 -12.04 -8.91 39.44
C PHE A 508 -11.91 -10.16 40.31
N ASP A 509 -11.24 -11.19 39.78
CA ASP A 509 -10.99 -12.46 40.46
C ASP A 509 -9.55 -12.94 40.16
N LYS A 510 -8.76 -13.20 41.22
CA LYS A 510 -7.37 -13.66 41.10
C LYS A 510 -7.21 -14.97 40.30
N LYS A 511 -8.26 -15.77 40.21
CA LYS A 511 -8.29 -17.01 39.41
C LYS A 511 -8.73 -16.79 37.96
N GLY A 512 -9.12 -15.58 37.63
CA GLY A 512 -9.60 -15.22 36.30
C GLY A 512 -8.51 -15.15 35.24
N THR A 513 -8.93 -14.79 34.04
CA THR A 513 -8.11 -14.57 32.85
C THR A 513 -7.35 -13.24 33.00
N THR A 514 -6.08 -13.21 32.62
CA THR A 514 -5.28 -11.99 32.54
C THR A 514 -5.70 -11.13 31.36
N PHE A 515 -5.30 -9.88 31.36
CA PHE A 515 -5.53 -8.98 30.21
C PHE A 515 -4.88 -9.54 28.93
N LEU A 516 -3.64 -10.01 29.00
CA LEU A 516 -2.91 -10.63 27.89
C LEU A 516 -3.66 -11.86 27.33
N GLU A 517 -4.13 -12.76 28.20
CA GLU A 517 -4.90 -13.94 27.79
C GLU A 517 -6.26 -13.56 27.17
N ALA A 518 -6.85 -12.45 27.59
CA ALA A 518 -8.10 -11.96 27.02
C ALA A 518 -7.91 -11.41 25.61
N VAL A 519 -6.83 -10.66 25.34
CA VAL A 519 -6.44 -10.23 24.00
C VAL A 519 -6.17 -11.44 23.11
N MET A 520 -5.38 -12.42 23.60
CA MET A 520 -5.12 -13.68 22.90
C MET A 520 -6.42 -14.40 22.53
N ALA A 521 -7.36 -14.47 23.47
CA ALA A 521 -8.67 -15.12 23.23
C ALA A 521 -9.45 -14.38 22.14
N GLY A 522 -9.47 -13.03 22.14
CA GLY A 522 -10.13 -12.24 21.12
C GLY A 522 -9.54 -12.47 19.72
N VAL A 523 -8.21 -12.53 19.58
CA VAL A 523 -7.54 -12.90 18.33
C VAL A 523 -7.87 -14.33 17.92
N GLY A 524 -7.86 -15.27 18.86
CA GLY A 524 -8.20 -16.68 18.61
C GLY A 524 -9.66 -16.87 18.17
N ASP A 525 -10.60 -16.15 18.78
CA ASP A 525 -12.02 -16.15 18.39
C ASP A 525 -12.19 -15.69 16.94
N ALA A 526 -11.50 -14.62 16.54
CA ALA A 526 -11.55 -14.10 15.19
C ALA A 526 -10.95 -15.07 14.17
N LEU A 527 -9.80 -15.68 14.48
CA LEU A 527 -9.17 -16.68 13.63
C LEU A 527 -10.07 -17.90 13.42
N ARG A 528 -10.86 -18.31 14.43
CA ARG A 528 -11.83 -19.41 14.31
C ARG A 528 -13.05 -19.03 13.48
N ALA A 529 -13.54 -17.81 13.66
CA ALA A 529 -14.79 -17.36 13.06
C ALA A 529 -14.67 -17.02 11.57
N ASP A 530 -13.52 -16.49 11.11
CA ASP A 530 -13.34 -15.99 9.74
C ASP A 530 -12.00 -16.45 9.15
N PRO A 531 -12.00 -17.24 8.05
CA PRO A 531 -10.77 -17.68 7.40
C PRO A 531 -9.97 -16.54 6.75
N ARG A 532 -10.57 -15.38 6.52
CA ARG A 532 -9.91 -14.18 5.99
C ARG A 532 -9.01 -13.50 7.03
N VAL A 533 -9.23 -13.76 8.34
CA VAL A 533 -8.40 -13.23 9.41
C VAL A 533 -7.04 -13.91 9.41
N PHE A 534 -5.98 -13.14 9.46
CA PHE A 534 -4.60 -13.59 9.68
C PHE A 534 -3.83 -12.56 10.50
N VAL A 535 -2.75 -12.98 11.15
CA VAL A 535 -1.86 -12.09 11.90
C VAL A 535 -0.54 -11.96 11.15
N TYR A 536 -0.04 -10.73 10.98
CA TYR A 536 1.20 -10.45 10.29
C TYR A 536 2.06 -9.48 11.11
N GLY A 537 3.30 -9.85 11.41
CA GLY A 537 4.21 -9.08 12.23
C GLY A 537 5.55 -9.78 12.43
N GLU A 538 6.42 -9.15 13.21
CA GLU A 538 7.77 -9.65 13.50
C GLU A 538 7.75 -10.67 14.65
N ASP A 539 8.47 -11.78 14.49
CA ASP A 539 8.67 -12.83 15.51
C ASP A 539 7.40 -13.46 16.08
N ILE A 540 6.26 -13.32 15.38
CA ILE A 540 4.96 -13.78 15.87
C ILE A 540 4.66 -15.25 15.56
N GLY A 541 5.29 -15.81 14.53
CA GLY A 541 5.08 -17.16 14.04
C GLY A 541 6.11 -18.18 14.56
N GLY A 542 6.15 -19.34 13.90
CA GLY A 542 7.11 -20.40 14.20
C GLY A 542 6.86 -21.05 15.57
N GLN A 543 7.74 -20.82 16.54
CA GLN A 543 7.62 -21.35 17.91
C GLN A 543 7.56 -20.24 18.97
N TYR A 544 7.77 -18.98 18.57
CA TYR A 544 7.94 -17.89 19.51
C TYR A 544 6.61 -17.27 19.95
N GLY A 545 5.81 -16.74 19.03
CA GLY A 545 4.48 -16.22 19.32
C GLY A 545 4.44 -14.77 19.83
N GLY A 546 5.38 -13.92 19.37
CA GLY A 546 5.47 -12.50 19.67
C GLY A 546 6.27 -12.16 20.93
N ALA A 547 6.68 -10.89 21.06
CA ALA A 547 7.54 -10.40 22.14
C ALA A 547 7.03 -10.72 23.55
N PHE A 548 5.71 -10.80 23.73
CA PHE A 548 5.05 -11.12 24.99
C PHE A 548 4.55 -12.57 25.08
N LEU A 549 4.86 -13.41 24.05
CA LEU A 549 4.40 -14.78 23.89
C LEU A 549 2.86 -14.91 23.80
N LEU A 550 2.18 -13.80 23.43
CA LEU A 550 0.72 -13.73 23.41
C LEU A 550 0.12 -14.70 22.41
N LEU A 551 0.69 -14.79 21.20
CA LEU A 551 0.18 -15.64 20.12
C LEU A 551 0.64 -17.10 20.21
N ARG A 552 1.62 -17.42 21.09
CA ARG A 552 2.21 -18.76 21.20
C ARG A 552 1.20 -19.89 21.38
N PRO A 553 0.16 -19.76 22.23
CA PRO A 553 -0.85 -20.82 22.38
C PRO A 553 -1.67 -21.07 21.12
N LEU A 554 -1.80 -20.08 20.23
CA LEU A 554 -2.57 -20.15 18.99
C LEU A 554 -1.80 -20.78 17.83
N LEU A 555 -0.47 -20.87 17.91
CA LEU A 555 0.39 -21.34 16.82
C LEU A 555 0.11 -22.79 16.41
N LYS A 556 -0.32 -23.65 17.37
CA LYS A 556 -0.64 -25.04 17.06
C LYS A 556 -1.86 -25.17 16.16
N GLU A 557 -2.83 -24.28 16.32
CA GLU A 557 -4.12 -24.30 15.58
C GLU A 557 -4.04 -23.45 14.31
N PHE A 558 -3.31 -22.30 14.35
CA PHE A 558 -3.33 -21.26 13.30
C PHE A 558 -1.93 -20.86 12.81
N GLY A 559 -0.94 -21.74 12.90
CA GLY A 559 0.43 -21.41 12.51
C GLY A 559 0.59 -21.00 11.04
N ASP A 560 -0.28 -21.43 10.15
CA ASP A 560 -0.39 -21.03 8.76
C ASP A 560 -0.95 -19.60 8.55
N ARG A 561 -1.68 -19.09 9.55
CA ARG A 561 -2.29 -17.74 9.54
C ARG A 561 -1.65 -16.76 10.52
N ILE A 562 -0.65 -17.19 11.29
CA ILE A 562 0.19 -16.33 12.14
C ILE A 562 1.56 -16.24 11.48
N ILE A 563 1.79 -15.18 10.73
CA ILE A 563 2.78 -15.10 9.68
C ILE A 563 3.89 -14.12 10.07
N ASN A 564 5.16 -14.60 10.13
CA ASN A 564 6.30 -13.74 10.35
C ASN A 564 6.54 -12.79 9.16
N SER A 565 6.77 -11.53 9.45
CA SER A 565 7.35 -10.55 8.56
C SER A 565 8.88 -10.55 8.66
N PRO A 566 9.63 -10.18 7.61
CA PRO A 566 10.95 -9.57 7.82
C PRO A 566 10.82 -8.37 8.78
N ILE A 567 11.92 -7.92 9.37
CA ILE A 567 11.92 -6.67 10.16
C ILE A 567 11.72 -5.51 9.18
N ALA A 568 10.48 -5.03 9.11
CA ALA A 568 10.06 -4.08 8.08
C ALA A 568 8.66 -3.52 8.41
N GLU A 569 8.56 -2.54 9.29
CA GLU A 569 7.27 -2.05 9.80
C GLU A 569 6.43 -1.34 8.74
N ASN A 570 7.06 -0.67 7.75
CA ASN A 570 6.32 -0.15 6.60
C ASN A 570 5.62 -1.28 5.82
N ALA A 571 6.33 -2.39 5.58
CA ALA A 571 5.76 -3.54 4.90
C ALA A 571 4.65 -4.19 5.74
N ILE A 572 4.81 -4.28 7.07
CA ILE A 572 3.77 -4.85 7.95
C ILE A 572 2.45 -4.10 7.77
N PHE A 573 2.47 -2.77 7.91
CA PHE A 573 1.25 -1.97 7.81
C PHE A 573 0.73 -1.86 6.37
N GLY A 574 1.62 -1.64 5.39
CA GLY A 574 1.22 -1.51 3.99
C GLY A 574 0.66 -2.82 3.40
N ILE A 575 1.25 -3.97 3.74
CA ILE A 575 0.73 -5.29 3.37
C ILE A 575 -0.65 -5.51 4.00
N ALA A 576 -0.84 -5.11 5.26
CA ALA A 576 -2.14 -5.21 5.90
C ALA A 576 -3.19 -4.35 5.17
N VAL A 577 -2.87 -3.10 4.78
CA VAL A 577 -3.77 -2.25 3.99
C VAL A 577 -4.12 -2.91 2.66
N GLY A 578 -3.12 -3.35 1.89
CA GLY A 578 -3.32 -3.97 0.59
C GLY A 578 -4.13 -5.26 0.67
N ALA A 579 -3.85 -6.11 1.66
CA ALA A 579 -4.60 -7.34 1.90
C ALA A 579 -6.05 -7.07 2.31
N ALA A 580 -6.29 -6.04 3.13
CA ALA A 580 -7.64 -5.61 3.53
C ALA A 580 -8.46 -5.14 2.32
N ILE A 581 -7.87 -4.33 1.44
CA ILE A 581 -8.51 -3.89 0.19
C ILE A 581 -8.83 -5.09 -0.73
N ALA A 582 -7.98 -6.11 -0.73
CA ALA A 582 -8.21 -7.34 -1.48
C ALA A 582 -9.15 -8.34 -0.77
N GLY A 583 -9.85 -7.94 0.29
CA GLY A 583 -10.92 -8.71 0.93
C GLY A 583 -10.50 -9.54 2.16
N GLN A 584 -9.23 -9.49 2.58
CA GLN A 584 -8.76 -10.13 3.81
C GLN A 584 -9.07 -9.27 5.05
N ARG A 585 -8.86 -9.83 6.26
CA ARG A 585 -9.00 -9.13 7.54
C ARG A 585 -7.71 -9.28 8.37
N PRO A 586 -6.66 -8.53 8.03
CA PRO A 586 -5.38 -8.63 8.70
C PRO A 586 -5.39 -8.02 10.10
N ILE A 587 -4.68 -8.67 11.01
CA ILE A 587 -4.23 -8.12 12.29
C ILE A 587 -2.73 -7.89 12.14
N ALA A 588 -2.31 -6.64 11.99
CA ALA A 588 -0.91 -6.26 12.00
C ALA A 588 -0.43 -6.13 13.45
N GLU A 589 0.75 -6.63 13.76
CA GLU A 589 1.36 -6.46 15.08
C GLU A 589 2.66 -5.66 14.96
N VAL A 590 2.76 -4.57 15.70
CA VAL A 590 4.05 -3.94 16.03
C VAL A 590 4.48 -4.40 17.42
N GLN A 591 5.74 -4.79 17.60
CA GLN A 591 6.21 -5.37 18.87
C GLN A 591 6.07 -4.41 20.05
N PHE A 592 6.38 -3.14 19.81
CA PHE A 592 6.17 -2.01 20.72
C PHE A 592 5.66 -0.81 19.91
N ASN A 593 4.73 -0.06 20.48
CA ASN A 593 4.12 1.04 19.74
C ASN A 593 5.11 2.13 19.32
N ASP A 594 6.25 2.26 19.99
CA ASP A 594 7.35 3.16 19.62
C ASP A 594 7.82 2.94 18.18
N PHE A 595 7.86 1.67 17.73
CA PHE A 595 8.32 1.29 16.38
C PHE A 595 7.34 1.69 15.28
N VAL A 596 6.13 2.09 15.63
CA VAL A 596 5.16 2.61 14.66
C VAL A 596 5.69 3.83 13.91
N ALA A 597 6.67 4.54 14.49
CA ALA A 597 7.31 5.69 13.86
C ALA A 597 7.98 5.34 12.52
N THR A 598 8.51 4.12 12.37
CA THR A 598 9.11 3.64 11.12
C THR A 598 8.05 3.41 10.04
N GLY A 599 6.85 2.94 10.41
CA GLY A 599 5.72 2.71 9.49
C GLY A 599 4.67 3.84 9.48
N PHE A 600 4.98 5.01 10.04
CA PHE A 600 4.04 6.12 10.20
C PHE A 600 3.33 6.53 8.91
N ASN A 601 4.08 6.59 7.79
CA ASN A 601 3.55 6.91 6.47
C ASN A 601 2.39 5.96 6.07
N GLN A 602 2.50 4.68 6.38
CA GLN A 602 1.50 3.67 6.02
C GLN A 602 0.19 3.83 6.81
N LEU A 603 0.23 4.38 7.99
CA LEU A 603 -0.97 4.67 8.77
C LEU A 603 -1.60 6.01 8.38
N VAL A 604 -0.84 7.12 8.39
CA VAL A 604 -1.40 8.47 8.21
C VAL A 604 -1.66 8.85 6.76
N ASN A 605 -0.88 8.37 5.81
CA ASN A 605 -1.04 8.69 4.38
C ASN A 605 -1.70 7.57 3.58
N ASN A 606 -1.66 6.32 4.06
CA ASN A 606 -2.25 5.18 3.40
C ASN A 606 -3.57 4.76 4.07
N ALA A 607 -3.52 3.99 5.16
CA ALA A 607 -4.71 3.42 5.81
C ALA A 607 -5.82 4.47 6.06
N ALA A 608 -5.43 5.63 6.64
CA ALA A 608 -6.35 6.70 7.00
C ALA A 608 -7.10 7.34 5.82
N LYS A 609 -6.50 7.36 4.62
CA LYS A 609 -7.02 8.17 3.50
C LYS A 609 -7.75 7.37 2.43
N GLN A 610 -7.62 6.04 2.38
CA GLN A 610 -8.17 5.25 1.28
C GLN A 610 -9.69 5.35 1.18
N ARG A 611 -10.41 5.29 2.32
CA ARG A 611 -11.86 5.44 2.31
C ARG A 611 -12.29 6.82 1.82
N TYR A 612 -11.68 7.87 2.34
CA TYR A 612 -12.02 9.24 1.96
C TYR A 612 -11.80 9.50 0.47
N ARG A 613 -10.68 9.01 -0.06
CA ARG A 613 -10.28 9.24 -1.46
C ARG A 613 -11.22 8.58 -2.46
N TRP A 614 -11.62 7.32 -2.22
CA TRP A 614 -12.33 6.51 -3.22
C TRP A 614 -13.29 5.45 -2.63
N GLY A 615 -13.62 5.55 -1.35
CA GLY A 615 -14.64 4.70 -0.73
C GLY A 615 -14.17 3.33 -0.26
N ALA A 616 -12.86 3.07 -0.17
CA ALA A 616 -12.32 1.77 0.23
C ALA A 616 -12.78 1.33 1.62
N SER A 617 -13.03 0.04 1.78
CA SER A 617 -13.09 -0.59 3.09
C SER A 617 -11.70 -1.12 3.46
N ILE A 618 -11.20 -0.79 4.66
CA ILE A 618 -9.88 -1.21 5.16
C ILE A 618 -10.06 -1.92 6.50
N PRO A 619 -10.65 -3.12 6.52
CA PRO A 619 -10.91 -3.88 7.74
C PRO A 619 -9.61 -4.47 8.30
N MET A 620 -8.78 -3.64 8.92
CA MET A 620 -7.53 -4.05 9.55
C MET A 620 -7.45 -3.60 11.00
N VAL A 621 -6.78 -4.39 11.82
CA VAL A 621 -6.43 -4.04 13.20
C VAL A 621 -4.91 -3.90 13.29
N VAL A 622 -4.43 -2.86 13.96
CA VAL A 622 -3.01 -2.75 14.35
C VAL A 622 -2.93 -2.92 15.86
N ARG A 623 -2.34 -4.02 16.32
CA ARG A 623 -2.06 -4.26 17.73
C ARG A 623 -0.82 -3.45 18.15
N MET A 624 -0.96 -2.66 19.18
CA MET A 624 0.02 -1.69 19.64
C MET A 624 0.28 -1.84 21.16
N PRO A 625 1.20 -2.75 21.56
CA PRO A 625 1.65 -2.81 22.96
C PRO A 625 2.34 -1.49 23.35
N TRP A 626 1.89 -0.84 24.43
CA TRP A 626 2.30 0.50 24.81
C TRP A 626 2.40 0.71 26.30
N GLY A 627 3.02 1.83 26.71
CA GLY A 627 3.05 2.33 28.09
C GLY A 627 4.25 1.90 28.91
N GLY A 628 4.49 2.62 29.99
CA GLY A 628 5.57 2.42 30.94
C GLY A 628 5.32 1.34 31.99
N LEU A 629 5.94 1.50 33.14
CA LEU A 629 5.93 0.55 34.29
C LEU A 629 6.59 -0.80 34.00
N ARG A 630 7.47 -0.86 33.02
CA ARG A 630 8.25 -2.05 32.70
C ARG A 630 9.75 -1.80 32.63
N HIS A 631 10.20 -0.58 32.93
CA HIS A 631 11.61 -0.16 32.88
C HIS A 631 12.28 -0.52 31.57
N ALA A 632 11.59 -0.21 30.44
CA ALA A 632 12.06 -0.51 29.09
C ALA A 632 12.63 0.73 28.36
N GLY A 633 12.46 1.91 28.94
CA GLY A 633 13.09 3.15 28.51
C GLY A 633 12.48 3.79 27.25
N PRO A 634 13.21 4.72 26.61
CA PRO A 634 12.63 5.66 25.66
C PRO A 634 12.22 5.06 24.29
N TYR A 635 12.54 3.81 24.03
CA TYR A 635 12.24 3.15 22.74
C TYR A 635 11.25 1.99 22.86
N HIS A 636 10.67 1.73 24.05
CA HIS A 636 9.77 0.61 24.28
C HIS A 636 8.64 0.95 25.25
N SER A 637 8.44 2.21 25.57
CA SER A 637 7.50 2.62 26.64
C SER A 637 6.75 3.91 26.32
N GLN A 638 6.93 4.48 25.13
CA GLN A 638 6.29 5.75 24.75
C GLN A 638 4.78 5.56 24.56
N ASN A 639 4.09 6.69 24.59
CA ASN A 639 2.70 6.83 24.21
C ASN A 639 2.62 7.47 22.84
N THR A 640 1.85 6.92 21.92
CA THR A 640 1.75 7.42 20.54
C THR A 640 0.33 7.70 20.10
N GLU A 641 -0.67 7.47 20.95
CA GLU A 641 -2.08 7.66 20.61
C GLU A 641 -2.39 9.09 20.15
N ALA A 642 -1.75 10.09 20.73
CA ALA A 642 -1.92 11.49 20.34
C ALA A 642 -1.47 11.78 18.90
N TRP A 643 -0.48 11.05 18.36
CA TRP A 643 -0.02 11.19 16.97
C TRP A 643 -1.13 10.84 15.98
N PHE A 644 -1.95 9.85 16.31
CA PHE A 644 -3.02 9.33 15.46
C PHE A 644 -4.40 9.88 15.80
N TYR A 645 -4.59 10.39 17.02
CA TYR A 645 -5.86 10.98 17.46
C TYR A 645 -6.37 12.10 16.53
N ARG A 646 -5.46 12.94 16.05
CA ARG A 646 -5.74 14.02 15.11
C ARG A 646 -5.78 13.59 13.64
N THR A 647 -5.59 12.29 13.32
CA THR A 647 -5.52 11.79 11.94
C THR A 647 -6.89 11.25 11.52
N PRO A 648 -7.67 11.99 10.69
CA PRO A 648 -8.96 11.51 10.22
C PRO A 648 -8.81 10.21 9.43
N GLY A 649 -9.66 9.21 9.72
CA GLY A 649 -9.67 7.91 9.06
C GLY A 649 -9.04 6.76 9.84
N LEU A 650 -8.50 7.02 11.04
CA LEU A 650 -8.03 5.98 11.97
C LEU A 650 -8.93 5.96 13.21
N LYS A 651 -9.37 4.76 13.60
CA LYS A 651 -10.05 4.51 14.88
C LYS A 651 -9.04 4.09 15.92
N ILE A 652 -9.27 4.47 17.19
CA ILE A 652 -8.34 4.18 18.29
C ILE A 652 -9.13 3.63 19.46
N VAL A 653 -8.74 2.46 19.96
CA VAL A 653 -9.30 1.84 21.18
C VAL A 653 -8.20 1.53 22.18
N ALA A 654 -8.49 1.70 23.45
CA ALA A 654 -7.58 1.45 24.57
C ALA A 654 -8.35 0.79 25.73
N PRO A 655 -8.63 -0.52 25.67
CA PRO A 655 -9.37 -1.24 26.71
C PRO A 655 -8.63 -1.20 28.06
N SER A 656 -9.39 -1.22 29.14
CA SER A 656 -8.88 -1.19 30.51
C SER A 656 -9.07 -2.52 31.28
N THR A 657 -9.94 -3.42 30.82
CA THR A 657 -10.25 -4.70 31.49
C THR A 657 -10.12 -5.88 30.54
N PRO A 658 -9.88 -7.12 31.05
CA PRO A 658 -9.88 -8.32 30.24
C PRO A 658 -11.18 -8.51 29.44
N GLN A 659 -12.35 -8.24 30.04
CA GLN A 659 -13.64 -8.31 29.36
C GLN A 659 -13.68 -7.37 28.14
N ASP A 660 -13.32 -6.10 28.34
CA ASP A 660 -13.30 -5.12 27.27
C ASP A 660 -12.26 -5.46 26.19
N ALA A 661 -11.09 -5.97 26.62
CA ALA A 661 -10.04 -6.33 25.68
C ALA A 661 -10.51 -7.41 24.68
N ARG A 662 -11.20 -8.45 25.14
CA ARG A 662 -11.74 -9.50 24.26
C ARG A 662 -12.90 -8.99 23.40
N ALA A 663 -13.81 -8.20 23.99
CA ALA A 663 -15.01 -7.71 23.29
C ALA A 663 -14.70 -6.61 22.26
N LEU A 664 -13.81 -5.66 22.58
CA LEU A 664 -13.37 -4.62 21.65
C LEU A 664 -12.49 -5.18 20.52
N MET A 665 -11.74 -6.27 20.76
CA MET A 665 -11.03 -6.97 19.67
C MET A 665 -12.00 -7.52 18.64
N ALA A 666 -13.11 -8.12 19.08
CA ALA A 666 -14.16 -8.58 18.17
C ALA A 666 -14.76 -7.42 17.35
N SER A 667 -14.99 -6.27 17.99
CA SER A 667 -15.50 -5.07 17.32
C SER A 667 -14.50 -4.49 16.33
N ALA A 668 -13.22 -4.41 16.70
CA ALA A 668 -12.14 -3.88 15.86
C ALA A 668 -11.95 -4.73 14.59
N ILE A 669 -12.02 -6.06 14.71
CA ILE A 669 -11.88 -6.97 13.56
C ILE A 669 -13.10 -6.93 12.65
N ALA A 670 -14.30 -6.69 13.21
CA ALA A 670 -15.53 -6.56 12.42
C ALA A 670 -15.64 -5.20 11.70
N ASP A 671 -14.92 -4.19 12.18
CA ASP A 671 -15.01 -2.83 11.66
C ASP A 671 -14.49 -2.73 10.21
N PRO A 672 -15.17 -1.99 9.32
CA PRO A 672 -14.71 -1.78 7.95
C PRO A 672 -13.60 -0.73 7.80
N ASP A 673 -13.21 -0.05 8.87
CA ASP A 673 -12.18 0.99 8.93
C ASP A 673 -10.95 0.53 9.72
N PRO A 674 -9.77 1.13 9.54
CA PRO A 674 -8.58 0.80 10.31
C PRO A 674 -8.74 1.09 11.79
N VAL A 675 -8.42 0.12 12.66
CA VAL A 675 -8.47 0.27 14.11
C VAL A 675 -7.08 0.08 14.71
N LEU A 676 -6.57 1.11 15.40
CA LEU A 676 -5.38 1.04 16.22
C LEU A 676 -5.80 0.55 17.61
N TYR A 677 -5.31 -0.63 17.99
CA TYR A 677 -5.70 -1.33 19.19
C TYR A 677 -4.57 -1.25 20.24
N TYR A 678 -4.69 -0.32 21.17
CA TYR A 678 -3.69 -0.02 22.19
C TYR A 678 -3.79 -0.96 23.40
N GLU A 679 -2.76 -1.74 23.65
CA GLU A 679 -2.67 -2.75 24.71
C GLU A 679 -1.65 -2.32 25.76
N HIS A 680 -2.11 -1.78 26.88
CA HIS A 680 -1.18 -1.29 27.90
C HIS A 680 -0.41 -2.43 28.58
N ILE A 681 0.92 -2.41 28.42
CA ILE A 681 1.81 -3.52 28.83
C ILE A 681 1.76 -3.79 30.34
N ALA A 682 1.61 -2.74 31.17
CA ALA A 682 1.51 -2.92 32.63
C ALA A 682 0.31 -3.79 33.04
N MET A 683 -0.75 -3.82 32.25
CA MET A 683 -1.95 -4.62 32.52
C MET A 683 -1.81 -6.09 32.12
N TYR A 684 -0.87 -6.44 31.24
CA TYR A 684 -0.80 -7.77 30.61
C TYR A 684 -0.88 -8.92 31.61
N ARG A 685 -0.18 -8.83 32.73
CA ARG A 685 -0.09 -9.88 33.75
C ARG A 685 -0.42 -9.36 35.15
N ASP A 686 -1.10 -8.22 35.28
CA ASP A 686 -1.50 -7.69 36.57
C ASP A 686 -2.54 -8.61 37.22
N PRO A 687 -2.22 -9.25 38.37
CA PRO A 687 -3.14 -10.17 39.00
C PRO A 687 -4.35 -9.48 39.65
N ARG A 688 -4.32 -8.15 39.80
CA ARG A 688 -5.37 -7.37 40.46
C ARG A 688 -6.59 -7.15 39.55
N ILE A 689 -6.39 -7.21 38.23
CA ILE A 689 -7.43 -6.90 37.24
C ILE A 689 -7.93 -8.14 36.46
N LYS A 690 -7.54 -9.35 36.86
CA LYS A 690 -8.01 -10.59 36.27
C LYS A 690 -9.53 -10.73 36.39
N GLN A 691 -10.18 -11.31 35.38
CA GLN A 691 -11.63 -11.53 35.35
C GLN A 691 -11.97 -12.94 34.86
N VAL A 692 -13.02 -13.54 35.42
CA VAL A 692 -13.54 -14.82 34.92
C VAL A 692 -14.38 -14.52 33.66
N LEU A 693 -13.79 -14.77 32.50
CA LEU A 693 -14.45 -14.53 31.22
C LEU A 693 -15.35 -15.73 30.82
N PRO A 694 -16.47 -15.49 30.14
CA PRO A 694 -17.26 -16.55 29.50
C PRO A 694 -16.41 -17.37 28.52
N SER A 695 -16.74 -18.68 28.38
CA SER A 695 -16.08 -19.56 27.40
C SER A 695 -16.37 -19.12 25.97
N ASP A 696 -17.62 -18.69 25.73
CA ASP A 696 -18.08 -18.29 24.40
C ASP A 696 -17.54 -16.91 24.00
N ALA A 697 -17.43 -16.67 22.70
CA ALA A 697 -17.04 -15.36 22.18
C ALA A 697 -18.02 -14.28 22.70
N PRO A 698 -17.50 -13.14 23.19
CA PRO A 698 -18.35 -12.10 23.76
C PRO A 698 -19.14 -11.37 22.67
N SER A 699 -20.26 -10.77 23.08
CA SER A 699 -20.92 -9.77 22.24
C SER A 699 -19.98 -8.59 22.03
N PRO A 700 -19.80 -8.10 20.76
CA PRO A 700 -18.97 -6.95 20.49
C PRO A 700 -19.44 -5.70 21.25
N ILE A 701 -18.53 -4.92 21.79
CA ILE A 701 -18.81 -3.59 22.34
C ILE A 701 -18.69 -2.58 21.20
N PRO A 702 -19.72 -1.76 20.92
CA PRO A 702 -19.62 -0.77 19.86
C PRO A 702 -18.45 0.20 20.08
N LEU A 703 -17.66 0.47 19.03
CA LEU A 703 -16.59 1.47 19.10
C LEU A 703 -17.23 2.86 19.32
N GLY A 704 -16.61 3.71 20.12
CA GLY A 704 -17.15 5.02 20.50
C GLY A 704 -18.14 4.96 21.66
N LYS A 705 -18.08 3.92 22.49
CA LYS A 705 -18.89 3.82 23.71
C LYS A 705 -17.99 3.71 24.95
N ALA A 706 -18.07 4.75 25.79
CA ALA A 706 -17.41 4.79 27.10
C ALA A 706 -18.17 3.94 28.14
N ALA A 707 -17.50 3.64 29.24
CA ALA A 707 -18.10 2.96 30.40
C ALA A 707 -17.99 3.83 31.65
N LEU A 708 -19.13 4.10 32.30
CA LEU A 708 -19.10 4.66 33.63
C LEU A 708 -18.81 3.54 34.64
N ARG A 709 -17.56 3.46 35.11
CA ARG A 709 -17.08 2.38 36.01
C ARG A 709 -17.56 2.59 37.45
N ARG A 710 -17.72 3.85 37.85
CA ARG A 710 -18.21 4.26 39.15
C ARG A 710 -19.05 5.52 38.99
N ALA A 711 -20.18 5.59 39.65
CA ALA A 711 -21.01 6.78 39.76
C ALA A 711 -20.65 7.55 41.03
N GLY A 712 -20.68 8.87 40.97
CA GLY A 712 -20.47 9.81 42.04
C GLY A 712 -20.77 11.24 41.57
N ASP A 713 -21.07 12.14 42.49
CA ASP A 713 -21.62 13.46 42.14
C ASP A 713 -20.62 14.62 42.31
N ASP A 714 -19.52 14.43 43.08
CA ASP A 714 -18.66 15.53 43.47
C ASP A 714 -17.54 15.85 42.46
N LEU A 715 -17.13 14.84 41.66
CA LEU A 715 -15.98 14.94 40.73
C LEU A 715 -16.09 13.88 39.63
N ALA A 716 -15.80 14.21 38.39
CA ALA A 716 -15.57 13.25 37.32
C ALA A 716 -14.06 13.00 37.08
N ILE A 717 -13.63 11.76 37.19
CA ILE A 717 -12.31 11.31 36.76
C ILE A 717 -12.46 10.65 35.39
N VAL A 718 -11.86 11.21 34.34
CA VAL A 718 -11.92 10.72 32.97
C VAL A 718 -10.58 10.10 32.59
N SER A 719 -10.56 8.86 32.11
CA SER A 719 -9.32 8.16 31.81
C SER A 719 -9.51 7.03 30.77
N TYR A 720 -8.42 6.36 30.38
CA TYR A 720 -8.38 5.19 29.52
C TYR A 720 -7.19 4.28 29.88
N GLY A 721 -7.23 3.03 29.41
CA GLY A 721 -6.15 2.07 29.62
C GLY A 721 -5.86 1.82 31.12
N ALA A 722 -4.58 1.74 31.47
CA ALA A 722 -4.17 1.42 32.86
C ALA A 722 -4.57 2.47 33.89
N TYR A 723 -4.71 3.73 33.48
CA TYR A 723 -5.00 4.82 34.40
C TYR A 723 -6.48 4.88 34.84
N VAL A 724 -7.39 4.12 34.21
CA VAL A 724 -8.74 3.86 34.74
C VAL A 724 -8.64 3.20 36.13
N HIS A 725 -7.73 2.25 36.33
CA HIS A 725 -7.52 1.59 37.58
C HIS A 725 -6.92 2.51 38.67
N VAL A 726 -6.08 3.46 38.26
CA VAL A 726 -5.58 4.53 39.14
C VAL A 726 -6.76 5.40 39.58
N GLY A 727 -7.60 5.83 38.63
CA GLY A 727 -8.81 6.63 38.91
C GLY A 727 -9.77 5.92 39.88
N MET A 728 -10.00 4.62 39.68
CA MET A 728 -10.87 3.82 40.59
C MET A 728 -10.31 3.75 42.02
N ARG A 729 -9.00 3.45 42.18
CA ARG A 729 -8.39 3.42 43.53
C ARG A 729 -8.38 4.77 44.22
N VAL A 730 -8.17 5.84 43.46
CA VAL A 730 -8.28 7.22 43.98
C VAL A 730 -9.71 7.52 44.40
N ALA A 731 -10.71 7.20 43.58
CA ALA A 731 -12.13 7.39 43.91
C ALA A 731 -12.53 6.61 45.17
N GLU A 732 -12.03 5.39 45.35
CA GLU A 732 -12.25 4.61 46.61
C GLU A 732 -11.61 5.26 47.84
N ARG A 733 -10.44 5.93 47.72
CA ARG A 733 -9.82 6.66 48.81
C ARG A 733 -10.61 7.94 49.15
N LEU A 734 -11.05 8.68 48.15
CA LEU A 734 -11.85 9.89 48.29
C LEU A 734 -13.19 9.59 49.00
N ALA A 735 -13.83 8.47 48.65
CA ALA A 735 -15.09 8.05 49.29
C ALA A 735 -15.01 7.84 50.79
N LYS A 736 -13.83 7.45 51.35
CA LYS A 736 -13.61 7.33 52.81
C LYS A 736 -13.73 8.67 53.51
N ASP A 737 -13.51 9.76 52.82
CA ASP A 737 -13.63 11.13 53.31
C ASP A 737 -14.92 11.79 52.86
N GLY A 738 -15.87 11.02 52.29
CA GLY A 738 -17.21 11.50 51.88
C GLY A 738 -17.21 12.21 50.56
N ILE A 739 -16.17 12.04 49.72
CA ILE A 739 -16.12 12.62 48.37
C ILE A 739 -16.44 11.51 47.35
N GLU A 740 -17.56 11.65 46.66
CA GLU A 740 -18.07 10.68 45.70
C GLU A 740 -17.65 11.03 44.26
N ALA A 741 -16.66 10.34 43.72
CA ALA A 741 -16.18 10.59 42.37
C ALA A 741 -16.75 9.60 41.36
N SER A 742 -17.23 10.12 40.22
CA SER A 742 -17.49 9.34 39.02
C SER A 742 -16.18 8.95 38.32
N VAL A 743 -16.10 7.75 37.74
CA VAL A 743 -14.96 7.32 36.93
C VAL A 743 -15.47 6.90 35.56
N LEU A 744 -15.09 7.64 34.53
CA LEU A 744 -15.41 7.38 33.14
C LEU A 744 -14.20 6.76 32.42
N ASP A 745 -14.37 5.54 31.95
CA ASP A 745 -13.44 4.83 31.08
C ASP A 745 -13.81 5.07 29.62
N LEU A 746 -12.97 5.76 28.88
CA LEU A 746 -13.26 6.14 27.50
C LEU A 746 -13.30 4.92 26.57
N ARG A 747 -12.55 3.85 26.79
CA ARG A 747 -12.46 2.65 25.93
C ARG A 747 -12.05 2.94 24.49
N SER A 748 -12.70 3.90 23.86
CA SER A 748 -12.45 4.39 22.50
C SER A 748 -12.05 5.85 22.55
N LEU A 749 -10.91 6.16 21.94
CA LEU A 749 -10.43 7.55 21.79
C LEU A 749 -10.93 8.15 20.48
N VAL A 750 -11.03 7.33 19.44
CA VAL A 750 -11.60 7.67 18.14
C VAL A 750 -12.43 6.47 17.63
N PRO A 751 -13.73 6.62 17.39
CA PRO A 751 -14.55 7.78 17.78
C PRO A 751 -14.66 7.92 19.30
N LEU A 752 -14.80 9.17 19.76
CA LEU A 752 -15.00 9.49 21.16
C LEU A 752 -16.49 9.40 21.52
N ASP A 753 -16.83 8.84 22.69
CA ASP A 753 -18.18 8.98 23.27
C ASP A 753 -18.31 10.37 23.91
N LYS A 754 -18.56 11.36 23.04
CA LYS A 754 -18.66 12.76 23.44
C LYS A 754 -19.86 13.00 24.37
N ASP A 755 -20.95 12.29 24.14
CA ASP A 755 -22.16 12.41 24.97
C ASP A 755 -21.89 11.97 26.40
N ALA A 756 -21.24 10.83 26.60
CA ALA A 756 -20.86 10.35 27.93
C ALA A 756 -19.85 11.30 28.63
N LEU A 757 -18.87 11.81 27.87
CA LEU A 757 -17.89 12.78 28.39
C LEU A 757 -18.58 14.07 28.89
N LEU A 758 -19.49 14.63 28.10
CA LEU A 758 -20.19 15.84 28.44
C LEU A 758 -21.24 15.61 29.56
N ALA A 759 -21.85 14.42 29.59
CA ALA A 759 -22.80 14.06 30.66
C ALA A 759 -22.14 14.04 32.05
N VAL A 760 -20.98 13.36 32.16
CA VAL A 760 -20.25 13.34 33.45
C VAL A 760 -19.68 14.71 33.82
N ALA A 761 -19.22 15.50 32.82
CA ALA A 761 -18.72 16.85 33.06
C ALA A 761 -19.82 17.79 33.58
N ARG A 762 -21.01 17.74 32.99
CA ARG A 762 -22.16 18.56 33.41
C ARG A 762 -22.75 18.12 34.75
N HIS A 763 -22.77 16.79 35.01
CA HIS A 763 -23.31 16.23 36.23
C HIS A 763 -22.41 16.56 37.44
N CYS A 764 -21.13 16.32 37.33
CA CYS A 764 -20.15 16.49 38.43
C CYS A 764 -19.62 17.92 38.56
N SER A 765 -19.78 18.77 37.54
CA SER A 765 -19.29 20.15 37.45
C SER A 765 -17.76 20.36 37.63
N LYS A 766 -17.05 19.34 38.04
CA LYS A 766 -15.59 19.33 38.27
C LYS A 766 -14.99 18.13 37.58
N VAL A 767 -13.95 18.35 36.71
CA VAL A 767 -13.39 17.29 35.87
C VAL A 767 -11.89 17.20 36.01
N LEU A 768 -11.41 15.98 36.30
CA LEU A 768 -10.01 15.57 36.29
C LEU A 768 -9.78 14.57 35.18
N ILE A 769 -8.96 14.94 34.19
CA ILE A 769 -8.53 14.04 33.12
C ILE A 769 -7.18 13.44 33.54
N VAL A 770 -7.05 12.11 33.44
CA VAL A 770 -5.82 11.38 33.83
C VAL A 770 -5.39 10.47 32.70
N HIS A 771 -4.15 10.62 32.24
CA HIS A 771 -3.56 9.75 31.23
C HIS A 771 -2.05 9.61 31.42
N GLU A 772 -1.47 8.59 30.79
CA GLU A 772 -0.04 8.31 30.89
C GLU A 772 0.81 9.14 29.94
N ASP A 773 0.24 9.60 28.83
CA ASP A 773 0.97 10.42 27.86
C ASP A 773 1.49 11.71 28.50
N THR A 774 2.49 12.34 27.84
CA THR A 774 3.00 13.64 28.27
C THR A 774 1.88 14.66 28.47
N ARG A 775 2.08 15.57 29.42
CA ARG A 775 1.06 16.58 29.75
C ARG A 775 0.79 17.48 28.52
N THR A 776 1.85 17.89 27.82
CA THR A 776 1.76 18.73 26.62
C THR A 776 1.56 17.86 25.37
N GLY A 777 0.54 18.18 24.59
CA GLY A 777 0.23 17.48 23.35
C GLY A 777 -0.48 16.14 23.52
N GLY A 778 -0.69 15.66 24.76
CA GLY A 778 -1.53 14.50 25.03
C GLY A 778 -3.01 14.77 24.78
N ILE A 779 -3.80 13.73 24.57
CA ILE A 779 -5.23 13.85 24.19
C ILE A 779 -6.08 14.55 25.24
N GLY A 780 -5.62 14.60 26.50
CA GLY A 780 -6.26 15.30 27.60
C GLY A 780 -6.53 16.79 27.29
N GLU A 781 -5.65 17.43 26.53
CA GLU A 781 -5.84 18.82 26.09
C GLU A 781 -7.05 18.96 25.15
N SER A 782 -7.22 18.02 24.22
CA SER A 782 -8.39 18.01 23.34
C SER A 782 -9.70 17.73 24.08
N LEU A 783 -9.66 16.79 25.04
CA LEU A 783 -10.82 16.49 25.89
C LEU A 783 -11.21 17.71 26.73
N ALA A 784 -10.22 18.40 27.32
CA ALA A 784 -10.44 19.61 28.11
C ALA A 784 -11.03 20.74 27.24
N ALA A 785 -10.55 20.90 26.01
CA ALA A 785 -11.10 21.87 25.07
C ALA A 785 -12.58 21.60 24.73
N ILE A 786 -12.92 20.34 24.44
CA ILE A 786 -14.32 19.92 24.19
C ILE A 786 -15.22 20.24 25.39
N ILE A 787 -14.78 19.88 26.59
CA ILE A 787 -15.54 20.16 27.81
C ILE A 787 -15.70 21.67 28.05
N GLN A 788 -14.62 22.43 27.86
CA GLN A 788 -14.62 23.89 28.01
C GLN A 788 -15.57 24.57 27.01
N GLU A 789 -15.59 24.08 25.78
CA GLU A 789 -16.41 24.68 24.72
C GLU A 789 -17.90 24.33 24.87
N GLU A 790 -18.23 23.12 25.29
CA GLU A 790 -19.61 22.61 25.25
C GLU A 790 -20.27 22.40 26.62
N ALA A 791 -19.55 22.46 27.72
CA ALA A 791 -20.06 22.29 29.06
C ALA A 791 -19.66 23.43 30.04
N PHE A 792 -19.12 24.53 29.53
CA PHE A 792 -18.62 25.65 30.36
C PHE A 792 -19.59 26.12 31.43
N GLU A 793 -20.86 26.28 31.08
CA GLU A 793 -21.93 26.78 31.97
C GLU A 793 -22.24 25.83 33.15
N SER A 794 -21.78 24.59 33.06
CA SER A 794 -21.96 23.57 34.10
C SER A 794 -20.68 23.38 34.97
N LEU A 795 -19.59 24.08 34.70
CA LEU A 795 -18.34 23.90 35.41
C LEU A 795 -18.22 24.82 36.64
N ASP A 796 -17.94 24.23 37.78
CA ASP A 796 -17.63 24.96 39.03
C ASP A 796 -16.11 25.14 39.24
N ALA A 797 -15.27 24.46 38.45
CA ALA A 797 -13.81 24.52 38.53
C ALA A 797 -13.16 24.40 37.16
N PRO A 798 -11.90 24.84 37.00
CA PRO A 798 -11.15 24.57 35.78
C PRO A 798 -10.97 23.04 35.53
N VAL A 799 -11.11 22.58 34.30
CA VAL A 799 -10.73 21.22 33.94
C VAL A 799 -9.23 21.01 34.22
N ARG A 800 -8.88 19.98 34.99
CA ARG A 800 -7.49 19.66 35.30
C ARG A 800 -7.04 18.43 34.57
N ILE A 801 -5.75 18.43 34.16
CA ILE A 801 -5.11 17.30 33.49
C ILE A 801 -3.92 16.87 34.34
N VAL A 802 -3.86 15.59 34.66
CA VAL A 802 -2.69 14.94 35.23
C VAL A 802 -2.15 13.97 34.17
N GLY A 803 -1.01 14.28 33.60
CA GLY A 803 -0.25 13.51 32.62
C GLY A 803 1.19 13.31 33.07
N ALA A 804 1.96 12.53 32.34
CA ALA A 804 3.39 12.35 32.62
C ALA A 804 4.18 13.64 32.33
N LEU A 805 5.44 13.63 32.73
CA LEU A 805 6.36 14.72 32.45
C LEU A 805 6.58 14.89 30.94
N ASP A 806 6.82 16.12 30.50
CA ASP A 806 7.16 16.43 29.12
C ASP A 806 8.62 16.04 28.80
N THR A 807 8.92 14.75 28.91
CA THR A 807 10.23 14.13 28.63
C THR A 807 10.04 12.77 27.98
N PRO A 808 11.05 12.23 27.29
CA PRO A 808 11.02 10.81 26.93
C PRO A 808 10.96 9.92 28.17
N VAL A 809 10.37 8.73 28.05
CA VAL A 809 10.25 7.77 29.17
C VAL A 809 11.63 7.30 29.60
N PRO A 810 12.04 7.48 30.87
CA PRO A 810 13.36 7.08 31.33
C PRO A 810 13.42 5.57 31.63
N TYR A 811 14.65 5.02 31.61
CA TYR A 811 14.89 3.58 31.84
C TYR A 811 14.94 3.17 33.31
N SER A 812 15.57 4.01 34.15
CA SER A 812 15.78 3.67 35.54
C SER A 812 14.47 3.66 36.33
N PRO A 813 14.19 2.60 37.19
CA PRO A 813 12.96 2.54 37.96
C PRO A 813 12.56 3.81 38.70
N PRO A 814 13.43 4.45 39.51
CA PRO A 814 13.04 5.67 40.22
C PRO A 814 12.77 6.87 39.27
N LEU A 815 13.39 6.89 38.07
CA LEU A 815 13.13 7.93 37.09
C LEU A 815 11.80 7.68 36.38
N GLU A 816 11.49 6.44 36.01
CA GLU A 816 10.22 6.07 35.40
C GLU A 816 9.04 6.31 36.37
N GLU A 817 9.21 5.91 37.66
CA GLU A 817 8.22 6.19 38.69
C GLU A 817 7.97 7.68 38.90
N PHE A 818 9.01 8.52 38.81
CA PHE A 818 8.86 9.98 38.89
C PHE A 818 8.26 10.58 37.60
N PHE A 819 8.54 10.01 36.44
CA PHE A 819 8.02 10.43 35.16
C PHE A 819 6.49 10.21 35.08
N LEU A 820 6.02 9.06 35.54
CA LEU A 820 4.62 8.66 35.47
C LEU A 820 3.74 9.38 36.51
N PRO A 821 2.48 9.69 36.17
CA PRO A 821 1.54 10.22 37.18
C PRO A 821 1.32 9.23 38.31
N SER A 822 1.63 9.61 39.55
CA SER A 822 1.39 8.78 40.70
C SER A 822 -0.05 8.89 41.22
N GLU A 823 -0.49 7.85 41.99
CA GLU A 823 -1.82 7.89 42.67
C GLU A 823 -1.95 9.09 43.60
N GLU A 824 -0.86 9.48 44.30
CA GLU A 824 -0.83 10.62 45.19
C GLU A 824 -1.00 11.94 44.44
N GLN A 825 -0.41 12.08 43.24
CA GLN A 825 -0.58 13.25 42.39
C GLN A 825 -2.05 13.36 41.91
N VAL A 826 -2.64 12.23 41.45
CA VAL A 826 -4.03 12.18 41.03
C VAL A 826 -4.99 12.49 42.16
N GLU A 827 -4.79 11.90 43.37
CA GLU A 827 -5.58 12.16 44.56
C GLU A 827 -5.48 13.62 45.01
N ARG A 828 -4.27 14.18 45.02
CA ARG A 828 -4.05 15.59 45.38
C ARG A 828 -4.78 16.52 44.38
N ALA A 829 -4.69 16.25 43.11
CA ALA A 829 -5.42 17.05 42.08
C ALA A 829 -6.92 16.97 42.28
N ALA A 830 -7.46 15.76 42.55
CA ALA A 830 -8.88 15.54 42.83
C ALA A 830 -9.34 16.34 44.06
N ARG A 831 -8.62 16.27 45.20
CA ARG A 831 -8.94 17.00 46.41
C ARG A 831 -8.92 18.53 46.21
N LEU A 832 -7.94 19.02 45.45
CA LEU A 832 -7.87 20.45 45.12
C LEU A 832 -9.03 20.91 44.25
N LEU A 833 -9.49 20.07 43.34
CA LEU A 833 -10.67 20.37 42.51
C LEU A 833 -11.94 20.35 43.32
N VAL A 834 -12.14 19.41 44.25
CA VAL A 834 -13.31 19.35 45.11
C VAL A 834 -13.39 20.57 46.03
N ALA A 835 -12.21 21.03 46.53
CA ALA A 835 -12.11 22.20 47.41
C ALA A 835 -12.28 23.56 46.66
N TYR A 836 -12.29 23.56 45.34
CA TYR A 836 -12.46 24.79 44.53
C TYR A 836 -13.84 25.33 44.64
#